data_cf8d554ca80721be526109fb3d5431f0
#
_entry.id   cf8d554ca80721be526109fb3d5431f0
#
_cell.length_a   1.000
_cell.length_b   1.000
_cell.length_c   1.000
_cell.angle_alpha   90.00
_cell.angle_beta   90.00
_cell.angle_gamma   90.00
#
_symmetry.space_group_name_H-M   'P 1'
#
loop_
_entity.id
_entity.type
_entity.pdbx_description
1 polymer ?
#
loop_
_entity_poly.entity_id
_entity_poly.type
_entity_poly.pdbx_seq_one_letter_code
_entity_poly.pdbx_strand_id
1 'polypeptide(L)'
;MSWFRALKDTTRSGLSVERKRLEPLVALRGAAGLAIVITVSLTFFGPAVAASSAFGAFQAAIATFQRSWRPRPELAVASGASLGVSTFLGYLTGGHLVLFLALLVLWTFLAGLSWAAGPTIGIIASSNVAMMLVTITLPTSVTAAAGHAAMMVFGGLVQAALVILFPVRRWGAHRDALADALAAEADYARRLRHDPVAPFDGEPLMLARNAAALTPRQARTRPAQLRGARGIAERIRPVLASLADPAVGVPDEGPERERVLELLGAAGSILDAAARAIRHGAPVKVPPAAVATFKTPDTGAILSGPAKRAAARLGSLLTDVLETAGARTDTQHPEPRNENAQLSRPTLVLLLPIAAGAMRRELYRGSPILRHAIRVSAVAAVGYLIGTALPFGHGYWAPMAAVMVMRPDFSQTYSRAVARFGGTLIGVALATGLVQLAHPDTRLSATLAVTCAGLMYLVMRTGQLAAQACIAAYVVFLLGMGGEAWGQTVPERVVLTLVGGLLAMLAYAVYPAWETPRLRTRLADWLLALGRYGAAVIGRYADPGGGNLPDVREALLAARTAELAWQEAASRARTEPVRHRGLSRAAADDAEHALRHIGRVEMLMEAHLPERDATPVPAAARLAKALRTATEDGARAVRERRVPRWQAVRDALADWDGEGVPDRVVRRGAGLLLEALEDLSDALDTDVPPITLKPDAPHTPDDPKPDDRRPDDPKPGAPKPGTSKSGAQKPDDRKPGAPKPGALKPGAPKPGAPKPGAQKPEGPPGPEDRAAQ
;
A
#
# COMPACT_ATOMS: atom_id res chain seq x y z
N MET A 1 -0.62 -15.41 -18.56
CA MET A 1 -0.33 -14.22 -19.38
C MET A 1 0.89 -14.47 -20.23
N SER A 2 0.96 -13.90 -21.45
CA SER A 2 2.22 -13.88 -22.18
C SER A 2 3.17 -12.86 -21.53
N TRP A 3 4.47 -13.12 -21.55
CA TRP A 3 5.52 -12.18 -21.12
C TRP A 3 5.31 -10.77 -21.70
N PHE A 4 4.86 -10.72 -22.96
CA PHE A 4 4.61 -9.45 -23.65
C PHE A 4 3.49 -8.61 -23.01
N ARG A 5 2.39 -9.23 -22.55
CA ARG A 5 1.34 -8.52 -21.84
C ARG A 5 1.82 -7.99 -20.49
N ALA A 6 2.50 -8.85 -19.72
CA ALA A 6 3.04 -8.44 -18.43
C ALA A 6 4.02 -7.26 -18.56
N LEU A 7 4.91 -7.28 -19.56
CA LEU A 7 5.81 -6.18 -19.86
C LEU A 7 5.06 -4.91 -20.29
N LYS A 8 4.06 -5.03 -21.17
CA LYS A 8 3.26 -3.89 -21.62
C LYS A 8 2.53 -3.20 -20.46
N ASP A 9 1.87 -3.97 -19.60
CA ASP A 9 1.13 -3.43 -18.45
C ASP A 9 2.08 -2.79 -17.43
N THR A 10 3.23 -3.41 -17.19
CA THR A 10 4.26 -2.90 -16.29
C THR A 10 4.92 -1.62 -16.84
N THR A 11 5.17 -1.57 -18.15
CA THR A 11 5.67 -0.36 -18.83
C THR A 11 4.68 0.78 -18.69
N ARG A 12 3.38 0.51 -18.92
CA ARG A 12 2.33 1.52 -18.79
C ARG A 12 2.23 2.07 -17.36
N SER A 13 2.38 1.22 -16.36
CA SER A 13 2.39 1.65 -14.95
C SER A 13 3.59 2.53 -14.61
N GLY A 14 4.77 2.25 -15.17
CA GLY A 14 5.99 3.06 -15.01
C GLY A 14 5.89 4.47 -15.65
N LEU A 15 5.07 4.61 -16.68
CA LEU A 15 4.86 5.86 -17.41
C LEU A 15 3.65 6.68 -16.91
N SER A 16 2.85 6.12 -16.00
CA SER A 16 1.64 6.79 -15.47
C SER A 16 1.98 7.98 -14.58
N VAL A 17 1.17 9.05 -14.66
CA VAL A 17 1.32 10.28 -13.85
C VAL A 17 0.03 10.59 -13.12
N GLU A 18 0.09 10.64 -11.78
CA GLU A 18 -1.03 10.99 -10.89
C GLU A 18 -0.89 12.42 -10.37
N ARG A 19 -1.64 13.38 -10.92
CA ARG A 19 -1.53 14.81 -10.56
C ARG A 19 -2.00 15.17 -9.15
N LYS A 20 -2.76 14.33 -8.48
CA LYS A 20 -3.42 14.64 -7.18
C LYS A 20 -2.48 14.62 -5.96
N ARG A 21 -1.20 14.30 -6.09
CA ARG A 21 -0.28 14.07 -4.96
C ARG A 21 0.86 15.07 -4.84
N LEU A 22 0.66 16.32 -5.28
CA LEU A 22 1.66 17.38 -5.18
C LEU A 22 1.73 17.95 -3.76
N GLU A 23 2.95 18.05 -3.20
CA GLU A 23 3.22 18.67 -1.89
C GLU A 23 4.25 19.82 -2.02
N PRO A 24 3.86 21.00 -2.54
CA PRO A 24 4.81 22.05 -2.92
C PRO A 24 5.62 22.60 -1.74
N LEU A 25 5.02 22.80 -0.56
CA LEU A 25 5.74 23.32 0.60
C LEU A 25 6.78 22.33 1.14
N VAL A 26 6.52 21.03 1.05
CA VAL A 26 7.49 20.00 1.46
C VAL A 26 8.63 19.95 0.45
N ALA A 27 8.33 20.01 -0.86
CA ALA A 27 9.33 20.08 -1.91
C ALA A 27 10.23 21.32 -1.78
N LEU A 28 9.64 22.49 -1.56
CA LEU A 28 10.37 23.73 -1.37
C LEU A 28 11.32 23.65 -0.15
N ARG A 29 10.86 23.08 0.98
CA ARG A 29 11.72 22.88 2.15
C ARG A 29 12.90 21.97 1.83
N GLY A 30 12.70 20.85 1.12
CA GLY A 30 13.77 19.95 0.70
C GLY A 30 14.78 20.63 -0.22
N ALA A 31 14.30 21.43 -1.19
CA ALA A 31 15.13 22.22 -2.09
C ALA A 31 15.93 23.32 -1.35
N ALA A 32 15.30 24.00 -0.39
CA ALA A 32 15.98 25.00 0.46
C ALA A 32 17.13 24.37 1.26
N GLY A 33 16.94 23.19 1.84
CA GLY A 33 18.00 22.48 2.54
C GLY A 33 19.17 22.10 1.63
N LEU A 34 18.87 21.66 0.42
CA LEU A 34 19.90 21.39 -0.59
C LEU A 34 20.63 22.67 -1.00
N ALA A 35 19.89 23.78 -1.23
CA ALA A 35 20.48 25.06 -1.58
C ALA A 35 21.43 25.58 -0.49
N ILE A 36 21.05 25.48 0.80
CA ILE A 36 21.89 25.87 1.93
C ILE A 36 23.20 25.07 1.92
N VAL A 37 23.11 23.74 1.78
CA VAL A 37 24.30 22.88 1.78
C VAL A 37 25.23 23.19 0.61
N ILE A 38 24.69 23.35 -0.61
CA ILE A 38 25.47 23.71 -1.79
C ILE A 38 26.14 25.08 -1.60
N THR A 39 25.39 26.10 -1.15
CA THR A 39 25.91 27.44 -0.95
C THR A 39 27.04 27.47 0.09
N VAL A 40 26.82 26.84 1.26
CA VAL A 40 27.86 26.74 2.29
C VAL A 40 29.12 26.02 1.76
N SER A 41 28.91 24.90 1.07
CA SER A 41 30.04 24.13 0.53
C SER A 41 30.80 24.87 -0.57
N LEU A 42 30.10 25.60 -1.45
CA LEU A 42 30.73 26.41 -2.50
C LEU A 42 31.55 27.57 -1.92
N THR A 43 31.05 28.21 -0.86
CA THR A 43 31.72 29.36 -0.25
C THR A 43 32.96 28.98 0.54
N PHE A 44 32.94 27.88 1.27
CA PHE A 44 34.01 27.49 2.18
C PHE A 44 34.95 26.41 1.67
N PHE A 45 34.48 25.50 0.76
CA PHE A 45 35.21 24.30 0.37
C PHE A 45 35.38 24.12 -1.14
N GLY A 46 34.72 24.95 -1.96
CA GLY A 46 34.81 24.93 -3.41
C GLY A 46 33.86 23.95 -4.12
N PRO A 47 33.87 23.93 -5.48
CA PRO A 47 32.85 23.26 -6.30
C PRO A 47 32.82 21.72 -6.14
N ALA A 48 33.97 21.07 -6.04
CA ALA A 48 34.03 19.60 -5.92
C ALA A 48 33.39 19.10 -4.62
N VAL A 49 33.66 19.78 -3.50
CA VAL A 49 33.05 19.46 -2.20
C VAL A 49 31.55 19.79 -2.21
N ALA A 50 31.16 20.88 -2.87
CA ALA A 50 29.75 21.23 -3.01
C ALA A 50 28.97 20.17 -3.81
N ALA A 51 29.53 19.64 -4.89
CA ALA A 51 28.92 18.57 -5.66
C ALA A 51 28.75 17.29 -4.84
N SER A 52 29.74 16.89 -4.07
CA SER A 52 29.67 15.69 -3.23
C SER A 52 28.73 15.86 -2.03
N SER A 53 28.78 17.00 -1.33
CA SER A 53 27.91 17.29 -0.18
C SER A 53 26.43 17.40 -0.55
N ALA A 54 26.13 17.87 -1.75
CA ALA A 54 24.79 17.95 -2.29
C ALA A 54 24.05 16.59 -2.26
N PHE A 55 24.75 15.48 -2.50
CA PHE A 55 24.15 14.15 -2.42
C PHE A 55 23.65 13.80 -1.02
N GLY A 56 24.36 14.23 0.05
CA GLY A 56 23.94 14.00 1.41
C GLY A 56 22.62 14.69 1.74
N ALA A 57 22.52 15.97 1.41
CA ALA A 57 21.30 16.76 1.61
C ALA A 57 20.14 16.25 0.72
N PHE A 58 20.43 15.90 -0.53
CA PHE A 58 19.47 15.37 -1.48
C PHE A 58 18.85 14.05 -0.98
N GLN A 59 19.68 13.10 -0.55
CA GLN A 59 19.26 11.81 -0.06
C GLN A 59 18.50 11.92 1.28
N ALA A 60 18.96 12.76 2.20
CA ALA A 60 18.27 13.02 3.47
C ALA A 60 16.88 13.63 3.24
N ALA A 61 16.75 14.55 2.27
CA ALA A 61 15.45 15.06 1.87
C ALA A 61 14.55 13.93 1.35
N ILE A 62 15.01 13.09 0.41
CA ILE A 62 14.24 11.93 -0.08
C ILE A 62 13.77 11.03 1.06
N ALA A 63 14.62 10.78 2.06
CA ALA A 63 14.25 9.97 3.22
C ALA A 63 13.06 10.59 3.99
N THR A 64 12.98 11.92 4.09
CA THR A 64 11.86 12.62 4.75
C THR A 64 10.55 12.56 3.96
N PHE A 65 10.60 12.31 2.64
CA PHE A 65 9.43 12.18 1.76
C PHE A 65 8.86 10.76 1.75
N GLN A 66 9.59 9.77 2.26
CA GLN A 66 9.10 8.40 2.29
C GLN A 66 7.83 8.28 3.15
N ARG A 67 6.91 7.37 2.77
CA ARG A 67 5.74 7.03 3.57
C ARG A 67 6.20 6.28 4.82
N SER A 68 6.51 7.00 5.87
CA SER A 68 6.91 6.44 7.16
C SER A 68 6.17 7.14 8.29
N TRP A 69 5.78 6.37 9.29
CA TRP A 69 5.15 6.87 10.53
C TRP A 69 6.19 7.37 11.55
N ARG A 70 7.49 7.24 11.23
CA ARG A 70 8.57 7.74 12.08
C ARG A 70 8.72 9.25 11.97
N PRO A 71 9.26 9.91 13.02
CA PRO A 71 9.58 11.32 12.94
C PRO A 71 10.52 11.60 11.77
N ARG A 72 10.13 12.52 10.89
CA ARG A 72 10.91 12.89 9.71
C ARG A 72 12.35 13.38 10.02
N PRO A 73 12.60 14.13 11.12
CA PRO A 73 13.97 14.52 11.49
C PRO A 73 14.86 13.29 11.77
N GLU A 74 14.31 12.26 12.44
CA GLU A 74 15.06 11.02 12.72
C GLU A 74 15.47 10.32 11.43
N LEU A 75 14.60 10.32 10.41
CA LEU A 75 14.90 9.72 9.10
C LEU A 75 15.99 10.51 8.35
N ALA A 76 15.98 11.84 8.44
CA ALA A 76 16.99 12.68 7.81
C ALA A 76 18.37 12.44 8.43
N VAL A 77 18.47 12.44 9.77
CA VAL A 77 19.72 12.16 10.48
C VAL A 77 20.21 10.75 10.22
N ALA A 78 19.32 9.74 10.31
CA ALA A 78 19.68 8.35 10.05
C ALA A 78 20.18 8.15 8.61
N SER A 79 19.53 8.80 7.63
CA SER A 79 19.95 8.75 6.23
C SER A 79 21.31 9.39 6.03
N GLY A 80 21.55 10.60 6.58
CA GLY A 80 22.84 11.29 6.48
C GLY A 80 23.97 10.51 7.16
N ALA A 81 23.73 9.99 8.37
CA ALA A 81 24.73 9.22 9.12
C ALA A 81 25.09 7.90 8.42
N SER A 82 24.07 7.13 7.98
CA SER A 82 24.31 5.86 7.26
C SER A 82 24.99 6.08 5.92
N LEU A 83 24.69 7.19 5.24
CA LEU A 83 25.35 7.59 4.01
C LEU A 83 26.82 7.98 4.28
N GLY A 84 27.09 8.74 5.32
CA GLY A 84 28.44 9.07 5.76
C GLY A 84 29.31 7.83 5.99
N VAL A 85 28.78 6.83 6.70
CA VAL A 85 29.45 5.54 6.91
C VAL A 85 29.73 4.83 5.58
N SER A 86 28.74 4.74 4.69
CA SER A 86 28.90 4.08 3.39
C SER A 86 29.94 4.79 2.51
N THR A 87 29.93 6.13 2.50
CA THR A 87 30.89 6.95 1.78
C THR A 87 32.31 6.73 2.32
N PHE A 88 32.49 6.78 3.64
CA PHE A 88 33.78 6.59 4.29
C PHE A 88 34.37 5.22 3.95
N LEU A 89 33.57 4.14 4.08
CA LEU A 89 34.02 2.79 3.74
C LEU A 89 34.34 2.64 2.25
N GLY A 90 33.57 3.26 1.36
CA GLY A 90 33.80 3.29 -0.07
C GLY A 90 35.17 3.92 -0.40
N TYR A 91 35.50 5.05 0.22
CA TYR A 91 36.81 5.70 0.05
C TYR A 91 37.97 4.85 0.53
N LEU A 92 37.85 4.25 1.72
CA LEU A 92 38.93 3.44 2.29
C LEU A 92 39.28 2.22 1.43
N THR A 93 38.30 1.66 0.73
CA THR A 93 38.48 0.43 -0.06
C THR A 93 38.65 0.69 -1.55
N GLY A 94 38.32 1.89 -2.03
CA GLY A 94 38.30 2.26 -3.48
C GLY A 94 39.62 2.11 -4.19
N GLY A 95 40.75 2.20 -3.49
CA GLY A 95 42.11 1.98 -4.06
C GLY A 95 42.43 0.51 -4.36
N HIS A 96 41.64 -0.46 -3.88
CA HIS A 96 41.87 -1.89 -4.04
C HIS A 96 40.67 -2.60 -4.61
N LEU A 97 40.69 -3.00 -5.88
CA LEU A 97 39.58 -3.64 -6.58
C LEU A 97 38.92 -4.78 -5.80
N VAL A 98 39.75 -5.72 -5.26
CA VAL A 98 39.23 -6.90 -4.56
C VAL A 98 38.53 -6.51 -3.26
N LEU A 99 39.11 -5.60 -2.47
CA LEU A 99 38.50 -5.12 -1.21
C LEU A 99 37.22 -4.33 -1.48
N PHE A 100 37.22 -3.49 -2.49
CA PHE A 100 36.03 -2.73 -2.86
C PHE A 100 34.91 -3.65 -3.38
N LEU A 101 35.25 -4.64 -4.22
CA LEU A 101 34.27 -5.61 -4.71
C LEU A 101 33.67 -6.45 -3.57
N ALA A 102 34.50 -6.89 -2.63
CA ALA A 102 34.02 -7.61 -1.44
C ALA A 102 33.10 -6.74 -0.57
N LEU A 103 33.47 -5.47 -0.35
CA LEU A 103 32.61 -4.51 0.35
C LEU A 103 31.32 -4.26 -0.41
N LEU A 104 31.37 -4.07 -1.73
CA LEU A 104 30.19 -3.84 -2.58
C LEU A 104 29.21 -5.01 -2.49
N VAL A 105 29.68 -6.25 -2.59
CA VAL A 105 28.86 -7.46 -2.46
C VAL A 105 28.22 -7.52 -1.09
N LEU A 106 28.99 -7.36 -0.03
CA LEU A 106 28.47 -7.38 1.35
C LEU A 106 27.45 -6.26 1.60
N TRP A 107 27.80 -5.02 1.19
CA TRP A 107 26.93 -3.86 1.43
C TRP A 107 25.63 -3.96 0.67
N THR A 108 25.70 -4.44 -0.58
CA THR A 108 24.52 -4.66 -1.43
C THR A 108 23.65 -5.80 -0.92
N PHE A 109 24.28 -6.88 -0.43
CA PHE A 109 23.57 -8.00 0.20
C PHE A 109 22.79 -7.54 1.44
N LEU A 110 23.44 -6.78 2.33
CA LEU A 110 22.80 -6.20 3.52
C LEU A 110 21.69 -5.21 3.14
N ALA A 111 21.90 -4.39 2.09
CA ALA A 111 20.86 -3.51 1.57
C ALA A 111 19.66 -4.29 1.01
N GLY A 112 19.91 -5.41 0.34
CA GLY A 112 18.86 -6.33 -0.11
C GLY A 112 18.08 -6.97 1.05
N LEU A 113 18.76 -7.42 2.10
CA LEU A 113 18.12 -7.98 3.31
C LEU A 113 17.33 -6.92 4.11
N SER A 114 17.76 -5.66 4.07
CA SER A 114 17.12 -4.56 4.82
C SER A 114 15.66 -4.30 4.42
N TRP A 115 15.21 -4.81 3.27
CA TRP A 115 13.80 -4.81 2.88
C TRP A 115 12.90 -5.59 3.86
N ALA A 116 13.46 -6.57 4.60
CA ALA A 116 12.77 -7.24 5.70
C ALA A 116 12.32 -6.29 6.82
N ALA A 117 13.07 -5.22 7.04
CA ALA A 117 12.76 -4.20 8.05
C ALA A 117 11.82 -3.08 7.51
N GLY A 118 11.42 -3.17 6.25
CA GLY A 118 10.44 -2.30 5.61
C GLY A 118 10.98 -1.49 4.42
N PRO A 119 10.07 -1.00 3.55
CA PRO A 119 10.44 -0.34 2.29
C PRO A 119 11.31 0.90 2.48
N THR A 120 11.04 1.71 3.51
CA THR A 120 11.80 2.93 3.79
C THR A 120 13.27 2.63 4.08
N ILE A 121 13.53 1.60 4.90
CA ILE A 121 14.89 1.16 5.26
C ILE A 121 15.59 0.60 4.03
N GLY A 122 14.91 -0.26 3.25
CA GLY A 122 15.43 -0.81 2.00
C GLY A 122 15.80 0.26 0.97
N ILE A 123 15.01 1.31 0.83
CA ILE A 123 15.29 2.43 -0.08
C ILE A 123 16.53 3.21 0.39
N ILE A 124 16.64 3.55 1.68
CA ILE A 124 17.79 4.26 2.25
C ILE A 124 19.06 3.43 2.03
N ALA A 125 19.03 2.13 2.36
CA ALA A 125 20.16 1.23 2.21
C ALA A 125 20.60 1.08 0.72
N SER A 126 19.65 0.94 -0.22
CA SER A 126 19.97 0.91 -1.65
C SER A 126 20.62 2.22 -2.14
N SER A 127 20.17 3.35 -1.60
CA SER A 127 20.77 4.65 -1.93
C SER A 127 22.18 4.80 -1.35
N ASN A 128 22.44 4.25 -0.17
CA ASN A 128 23.77 4.21 0.44
C ASN A 128 24.77 3.44 -0.46
N VAL A 129 24.35 2.29 -1.01
CA VAL A 129 25.17 1.55 -1.99
C VAL A 129 25.44 2.38 -3.24
N ALA A 130 24.40 3.05 -3.76
CA ALA A 130 24.56 3.89 -4.95
C ALA A 130 25.59 5.02 -4.73
N MET A 131 25.58 5.63 -3.57
CA MET A 131 26.53 6.68 -3.21
C MET A 131 27.94 6.14 -2.97
N MET A 132 28.07 4.98 -2.34
CA MET A 132 29.36 4.31 -2.19
C MET A 132 30.03 4.06 -3.53
N LEU A 133 29.27 3.70 -4.57
CA LEU A 133 29.77 3.51 -5.94
C LEU A 133 30.29 4.81 -6.57
N VAL A 134 29.65 5.96 -6.30
CA VAL A 134 30.08 7.27 -6.80
C VAL A 134 31.42 7.69 -6.17
N THR A 135 31.67 7.28 -4.92
CA THR A 135 32.87 7.72 -4.17
C THR A 135 34.21 7.17 -4.73
N ILE A 136 34.19 6.13 -5.56
CA ILE A 136 35.41 5.53 -6.15
C ILE A 136 36.21 6.54 -6.98
N THR A 137 35.56 7.55 -7.54
CA THR A 137 36.17 8.53 -8.45
C THR A 137 36.83 9.71 -7.73
N LEU A 138 36.79 9.73 -6.39
CA LEU A 138 37.26 10.85 -5.58
C LEU A 138 38.64 10.54 -4.94
N PRO A 139 39.46 11.57 -4.58
CA PRO A 139 40.78 11.38 -4.01
C PRO A 139 40.78 10.58 -2.70
N THR A 140 41.75 9.71 -2.52
CA THR A 140 41.79 8.60 -1.58
C THR A 140 42.56 8.87 -0.28
N SER A 141 42.70 10.11 0.19
CA SER A 141 43.26 10.34 1.53
C SER A 141 42.21 10.08 2.60
N VAL A 142 42.63 9.49 3.74
CA VAL A 142 41.74 9.21 4.89
C VAL A 142 41.08 10.49 5.42
N THR A 143 41.80 11.59 5.44
CA THR A 143 41.29 12.91 5.84
C THR A 143 40.23 13.42 4.87
N ALA A 144 40.44 13.28 3.57
CA ALA A 144 39.42 13.62 2.56
C ALA A 144 38.18 12.73 2.70
N ALA A 145 38.37 11.43 2.90
CA ALA A 145 37.25 10.49 3.15
C ALA A 145 36.43 10.88 4.37
N ALA A 146 37.07 11.22 5.47
CA ALA A 146 36.40 11.69 6.69
C ALA A 146 35.67 13.04 6.46
N GLY A 147 36.30 13.97 5.74
CA GLY A 147 35.68 15.24 5.37
C GLY A 147 34.42 15.06 4.52
N HIS A 148 34.45 14.22 3.50
CA HIS A 148 33.27 13.92 2.67
C HIS A 148 32.16 13.21 3.48
N ALA A 149 32.52 12.25 4.32
CA ALA A 149 31.56 11.60 5.23
C ALA A 149 30.89 12.61 6.16
N ALA A 150 31.67 13.53 6.72
CA ALA A 150 31.16 14.62 7.57
C ALA A 150 30.18 15.53 6.80
N MET A 151 30.47 15.84 5.53
CA MET A 151 29.58 16.63 4.69
C MET A 151 28.25 15.91 4.37
N MET A 152 28.26 14.57 4.24
CA MET A 152 27.02 13.80 4.11
C MET A 152 26.16 13.87 5.38
N VAL A 153 26.80 13.76 6.55
CA VAL A 153 26.12 13.93 7.86
C VAL A 153 25.59 15.35 8.01
N PHE A 154 26.39 16.37 7.65
CA PHE A 154 25.96 17.78 7.66
C PHE A 154 24.71 18.01 6.81
N GLY A 155 24.65 17.46 5.59
CA GLY A 155 23.46 17.51 4.76
C GLY A 155 22.22 16.91 5.45
N GLY A 156 22.40 15.79 6.14
CA GLY A 156 21.33 15.17 6.96
C GLY A 156 20.88 16.05 8.13
N LEU A 157 21.81 16.70 8.83
CA LEU A 157 21.51 17.61 9.94
C LEU A 157 20.78 18.87 9.47
N VAL A 158 21.18 19.47 8.35
CA VAL A 158 20.49 20.62 7.76
C VAL A 158 19.06 20.27 7.40
N GLN A 159 18.82 19.13 6.75
CA GLN A 159 17.48 18.69 6.43
C GLN A 159 16.64 18.40 7.69
N ALA A 160 17.24 17.80 8.72
CA ALA A 160 16.56 17.57 10.00
C ALA A 160 16.19 18.90 10.70
N ALA A 161 17.11 19.87 10.72
CA ALA A 161 16.86 21.19 11.28
C ALA A 161 15.70 21.88 10.56
N LEU A 162 15.68 21.88 9.23
CA LEU A 162 14.57 22.46 8.46
C LEU A 162 13.23 21.76 8.71
N VAL A 163 13.23 20.45 8.91
CA VAL A 163 11.99 19.73 9.28
C VAL A 163 11.49 20.17 10.65
N ILE A 164 12.38 20.46 11.60
CA ILE A 164 12.03 20.92 12.95
C ILE A 164 11.57 22.37 12.93
N LEU A 165 12.30 23.25 12.23
CA LEU A 165 12.01 24.69 12.17
C LEU A 165 10.75 24.99 11.33
N PHE A 166 10.54 24.25 10.25
CA PHE A 166 9.39 24.41 9.33
C PHE A 166 8.55 23.12 9.25
N PRO A 167 7.74 22.80 10.27
CA PRO A 167 6.99 21.56 10.37
C PRO A 167 5.74 21.59 9.47
N VAL A 168 5.89 21.42 8.17
CA VAL A 168 4.76 21.33 7.24
C VAL A 168 3.92 20.10 7.57
N ARG A 169 2.64 20.30 7.95
CA ARG A 169 1.67 19.26 8.30
C ARG A 169 2.26 18.14 9.20
N ARG A 170 2.77 18.53 10.36
CA ARG A 170 3.48 17.63 11.31
C ARG A 170 2.73 16.31 11.56
N TRP A 171 1.41 16.37 11.70
CA TRP A 171 0.51 15.22 11.93
C TRP A 171 -0.30 14.83 10.70
N GLY A 172 0.00 15.41 9.52
CA GLY A 172 -0.79 15.22 8.30
C GLY A 172 -0.99 13.76 7.94
N ALA A 173 0.08 12.96 7.86
CA ALA A 173 -0.02 11.54 7.51
C ALA A 173 -0.87 10.73 8.51
N HIS A 174 -0.77 11.03 9.82
CA HIS A 174 -1.58 10.36 10.85
C HIS A 174 -3.05 10.76 10.78
N ARG A 175 -3.32 12.06 10.51
CA ARG A 175 -4.68 12.56 10.29
C ARG A 175 -5.30 11.98 9.03
N ASP A 176 -4.54 11.93 7.94
CA ASP A 176 -4.99 11.38 6.67
C ASP A 176 -5.33 9.88 6.83
N ALA A 177 -4.49 9.08 7.49
CA ALA A 177 -4.75 7.66 7.71
C ALA A 177 -6.02 7.40 8.54
N LEU A 178 -6.24 8.16 9.62
CA LEU A 178 -7.45 8.02 10.43
C LEU A 178 -8.68 8.51 9.68
N ALA A 179 -8.57 9.61 8.94
CA ALA A 179 -9.66 10.13 8.13
C ALA A 179 -10.03 9.17 6.98
N ASP A 180 -9.04 8.54 6.35
CA ASP A 180 -9.26 7.54 5.31
C ASP A 180 -9.98 6.29 5.87
N ALA A 181 -9.63 5.87 7.10
CA ALA A 181 -10.33 4.79 7.79
C ALA A 181 -11.82 5.13 8.05
N LEU A 182 -12.11 6.31 8.59
CA LEU A 182 -13.49 6.75 8.81
C LEU A 182 -14.27 6.96 7.50
N ALA A 183 -13.61 7.44 6.45
CA ALA A 183 -14.21 7.58 5.13
C ALA A 183 -14.52 6.21 4.50
N ALA A 184 -13.67 5.20 4.71
CA ALA A 184 -13.94 3.83 4.27
C ALA A 184 -15.14 3.21 4.99
N GLU A 185 -15.29 3.48 6.30
CA GLU A 185 -16.50 3.09 7.06
C GLU A 185 -17.76 3.83 6.55
N ALA A 186 -17.65 5.12 6.23
CA ALA A 186 -18.73 5.89 5.65
C ALA A 186 -19.18 5.34 4.29
N ASP A 187 -18.21 4.98 3.44
CA ASP A 187 -18.47 4.36 2.15
C ASP A 187 -19.09 2.97 2.31
N TYR A 188 -18.61 2.19 3.27
CA TYR A 188 -19.17 0.90 3.59
C TYR A 188 -20.64 1.02 4.05
N ALA A 189 -20.96 1.94 4.96
CA ALA A 189 -22.33 2.20 5.38
C ALA A 189 -23.26 2.56 4.21
N ARG A 190 -22.78 3.35 3.25
CA ARG A 190 -23.53 3.66 2.01
C ARG A 190 -23.75 2.44 1.12
N ARG A 191 -22.72 1.61 0.93
CA ARG A 191 -22.83 0.38 0.10
C ARG A 191 -23.79 -0.63 0.72
N LEU A 192 -23.79 -0.79 2.03
CA LEU A 192 -24.69 -1.68 2.75
C LEU A 192 -26.18 -1.33 2.58
N ARG A 193 -26.50 -0.09 2.16
CA ARG A 193 -27.89 0.29 1.80
C ARG A 193 -28.42 -0.41 0.56
N HIS A 194 -27.53 -0.77 -0.37
CA HIS A 194 -27.87 -1.36 -1.67
C HIS A 194 -27.48 -2.83 -1.75
N ASP A 195 -26.44 -3.21 -1.05
CA ASP A 195 -25.94 -4.58 -0.97
C ASP A 195 -25.61 -4.93 0.47
N PRO A 196 -26.50 -5.70 1.16
CA PRO A 196 -26.29 -6.10 2.55
C PRO A 196 -25.01 -6.91 2.78
N VAL A 197 -24.48 -7.55 1.74
CA VAL A 197 -23.26 -8.36 1.78
C VAL A 197 -22.05 -7.66 1.15
N ALA A 198 -22.13 -6.34 0.92
CA ALA A 198 -21.05 -5.55 0.34
C ALA A 198 -19.70 -5.84 0.99
N PRO A 199 -18.63 -6.06 0.20
CA PRO A 199 -17.30 -6.31 0.74
C PRO A 199 -16.72 -5.03 1.38
N PHE A 200 -15.95 -5.18 2.45
CA PHE A 200 -15.25 -4.09 3.11
C PHE A 200 -13.76 -4.11 2.80
N ASP A 201 -13.22 -2.94 2.44
CA ASP A 201 -11.77 -2.76 2.32
C ASP A 201 -11.15 -2.47 3.69
N GLY A 202 -10.43 -3.43 4.25
CA GLY A 202 -9.77 -3.33 5.55
C GLY A 202 -8.44 -2.56 5.55
N GLU A 203 -7.86 -2.25 4.38
CA GLU A 203 -6.55 -1.59 4.28
C GLU A 203 -6.51 -0.23 5.01
N PRO A 204 -7.49 0.68 4.87
CA PRO A 204 -7.48 1.97 5.57
C PRO A 204 -7.47 1.84 7.10
N LEU A 205 -8.19 0.87 7.66
CA LEU A 205 -8.17 0.61 9.10
C LEU A 205 -6.79 0.13 9.59
N MET A 206 -6.15 -0.76 8.83
CA MET A 206 -4.82 -1.24 9.16
C MET A 206 -3.76 -0.15 9.02
N LEU A 207 -3.89 0.74 8.03
CA LEU A 207 -3.04 1.93 7.90
C LEU A 207 -3.22 2.89 9.09
N ALA A 208 -4.45 3.14 9.52
CA ALA A 208 -4.76 3.95 10.71
C ALA A 208 -4.17 3.32 11.98
N ARG A 209 -4.23 1.98 12.12
CA ARG A 209 -3.61 1.25 13.21
C ARG A 209 -2.09 1.42 13.22
N ASN A 210 -1.45 1.24 12.06
CA ASN A 210 -0.01 1.43 11.91
C ASN A 210 0.41 2.89 12.21
N ALA A 211 -0.42 3.86 11.84
CA ALA A 211 -0.23 5.26 12.16
C ALA A 211 -0.37 5.55 13.67
N ALA A 212 -1.24 4.83 14.37
CA ALA A 212 -1.46 5.01 15.80
C ALA A 212 -0.27 4.54 16.67
N ALA A 213 0.60 3.67 16.14
CA ALA A 213 1.84 3.30 16.81
C ALA A 213 2.81 4.50 16.79
N LEU A 214 3.12 5.07 17.96
CA LEU A 214 3.89 6.29 18.11
C LEU A 214 5.17 6.04 18.90
N THR A 215 6.24 6.82 18.61
CA THR A 215 7.40 6.88 19.49
C THR A 215 7.04 7.61 20.79
N PRO A 216 7.77 7.39 21.91
CA PRO A 216 7.49 8.07 23.18
C PRO A 216 7.45 9.60 23.05
N ARG A 217 8.29 10.19 22.19
CA ARG A 217 8.28 11.63 21.90
C ARG A 217 7.05 12.10 21.13
N GLN A 218 6.60 11.31 20.15
CA GLN A 218 5.37 11.60 19.40
C GLN A 218 4.14 11.49 20.31
N ALA A 219 4.07 10.49 21.17
CA ALA A 219 2.95 10.27 22.07
C ALA A 219 2.68 11.51 22.97
N ARG A 220 3.73 12.17 23.48
CA ARG A 220 3.61 13.37 24.33
C ARG A 220 3.00 14.59 23.60
N THR A 221 3.13 14.67 22.28
CA THR A 221 2.68 15.82 21.48
C THR A 221 1.50 15.48 20.57
N ARG A 222 0.84 14.35 20.83
CA ARG A 222 -0.27 13.84 20.02
C ARG A 222 -1.50 14.73 20.15
N PRO A 223 -2.10 15.20 19.04
CA PRO A 223 -3.35 15.95 19.06
C PRO A 223 -4.50 15.14 19.68
N ALA A 224 -5.40 15.82 20.41
CA ALA A 224 -6.56 15.18 21.04
C ALA A 224 -7.43 14.41 20.04
N GLN A 225 -7.68 14.96 18.86
CA GLN A 225 -8.44 14.35 17.77
C GLN A 225 -7.89 12.99 17.25
N LEU A 226 -6.63 12.68 17.56
CA LEU A 226 -6.00 11.41 17.18
C LEU A 226 -6.03 10.37 18.31
N ARG A 227 -6.57 10.72 19.49
CA ARG A 227 -6.67 9.81 20.65
C ARG A 227 -8.00 9.05 20.58
N GLY A 228 -7.98 7.73 20.73
CA GLY A 228 -9.18 6.89 20.83
C GLY A 228 -9.97 6.60 19.55
N ALA A 229 -10.06 7.54 18.61
CA ALA A 229 -10.92 7.45 17.42
C ALA A 229 -10.70 6.18 16.56
N ARG A 230 -9.49 5.65 16.54
CA ARG A 230 -9.17 4.40 15.85
C ARG A 230 -9.90 3.21 16.47
N GLY A 231 -9.85 3.06 17.78
CA GLY A 231 -10.52 1.96 18.49
C GLY A 231 -12.03 2.00 18.31
N ILE A 232 -12.59 3.21 18.16
CA ILE A 232 -14.00 3.41 17.84
C ILE A 232 -14.29 2.96 16.41
N ALA A 233 -13.50 3.39 15.42
CA ALA A 233 -13.65 2.98 14.02
C ALA A 233 -13.62 1.45 13.86
N GLU A 234 -12.70 0.75 14.54
CA GLU A 234 -12.63 -0.71 14.49
C GLU A 234 -13.92 -1.39 15.02
N ARG A 235 -14.67 -0.75 15.93
CA ARG A 235 -15.91 -1.28 16.51
C ARG A 235 -17.18 -0.95 15.70
N ILE A 236 -17.13 0.06 14.82
CA ILE A 236 -18.28 0.48 14.01
C ILE A 236 -18.61 -0.55 12.93
N ARG A 237 -17.60 -1.10 12.24
CA ARG A 237 -17.79 -2.03 11.13
C ARG A 237 -18.67 -3.24 11.46
N PRO A 238 -18.44 -4.00 12.56
CA PRO A 238 -19.30 -5.14 12.90
C PRO A 238 -20.77 -4.73 13.12
N VAL A 239 -20.97 -3.56 13.72
CA VAL A 239 -22.33 -3.06 14.01
C VAL A 239 -23.04 -2.64 12.72
N LEU A 240 -22.35 -1.98 11.78
CA LEU A 240 -22.92 -1.65 10.46
C LEU A 240 -23.31 -2.92 9.69
N ALA A 241 -22.43 -3.91 9.66
CA ALA A 241 -22.70 -5.17 8.98
C ALA A 241 -23.89 -5.92 9.60
N SER A 242 -23.92 -6.03 10.93
CA SER A 242 -24.99 -6.68 11.67
C SER A 242 -26.35 -6.01 11.48
N LEU A 243 -26.37 -4.67 11.40
CA LEU A 243 -27.61 -3.92 11.18
C LEU A 243 -28.14 -4.10 9.75
N ALA A 244 -27.26 -4.23 8.77
CA ALA A 244 -27.62 -4.34 7.36
C ALA A 244 -28.04 -5.75 6.92
N ASP A 245 -27.54 -6.80 7.59
CA ASP A 245 -27.65 -8.19 7.15
C ASP A 245 -29.01 -8.80 7.51
N PRO A 246 -29.83 -9.25 6.54
CA PRO A 246 -31.13 -9.84 6.80
C PRO A 246 -31.07 -11.15 7.59
N ALA A 247 -29.95 -11.87 7.51
CA ALA A 247 -29.80 -13.13 8.22
C ALA A 247 -29.76 -12.95 9.74
N VAL A 248 -29.32 -11.78 10.24
CA VAL A 248 -29.08 -11.51 11.66
C VAL A 248 -29.80 -10.24 12.13
N GLY A 249 -29.98 -9.25 11.25
CA GLY A 249 -30.57 -7.93 11.54
C GLY A 249 -32.07 -7.84 11.36
N VAL A 250 -32.52 -7.20 10.30
CA VAL A 250 -33.93 -6.95 9.94
C VAL A 250 -34.29 -7.66 8.65
N PRO A 251 -35.58 -7.98 8.42
CA PRO A 251 -36.04 -8.54 7.13
C PRO A 251 -35.62 -7.71 5.92
N ASP A 252 -35.68 -8.31 4.74
CA ASP A 252 -35.29 -7.65 3.49
C ASP A 252 -36.20 -6.51 3.09
N GLU A 253 -37.47 -6.51 3.55
CA GLU A 253 -38.47 -5.52 3.24
C GLU A 253 -39.26 -5.09 4.49
N GLY A 254 -39.93 -3.96 4.41
CA GLY A 254 -40.80 -3.45 5.48
C GLY A 254 -40.19 -2.25 6.22
N PRO A 255 -40.95 -1.69 7.19
CA PRO A 255 -40.62 -0.45 7.90
C PRO A 255 -39.31 -0.56 8.72
N GLU A 256 -39.00 -1.74 9.24
CA GLU A 256 -37.74 -1.97 9.94
C GLU A 256 -36.57 -1.83 8.96
N ARG A 257 -36.67 -2.35 7.73
CA ARG A 257 -35.66 -2.23 6.69
C ARG A 257 -35.46 -0.80 6.25
N GLU A 258 -36.54 -0.07 5.99
CA GLU A 258 -36.47 1.36 5.61
C GLU A 258 -35.74 2.16 6.70
N ARG A 259 -36.07 1.90 7.97
CA ARG A 259 -35.42 2.56 9.10
C ARG A 259 -33.93 2.26 9.18
N VAL A 260 -33.52 1.03 8.95
CA VAL A 260 -32.08 0.65 8.86
C VAL A 260 -31.38 1.38 7.73
N LEU A 261 -32.01 1.48 6.55
CA LEU A 261 -31.42 2.21 5.41
C LEU A 261 -31.22 3.69 5.71
N GLU A 262 -32.16 4.34 6.44
CA GLU A 262 -32.00 5.70 6.93
C GLU A 262 -30.82 5.83 7.92
N LEU A 263 -30.74 4.95 8.90
CA LEU A 263 -29.66 4.93 9.91
C LEU A 263 -28.28 4.73 9.27
N LEU A 264 -28.16 3.82 8.29
CA LEU A 264 -26.92 3.62 7.52
C LEU A 264 -26.53 4.87 6.72
N GLY A 265 -27.49 5.56 6.10
CA GLY A 265 -27.26 6.81 5.39
C GLY A 265 -26.79 7.95 6.30
N ALA A 266 -27.42 8.07 7.46
CA ALA A 266 -27.04 9.06 8.48
C ALA A 266 -25.66 8.75 9.07
N ALA A 267 -25.36 7.47 9.36
CA ALA A 267 -24.04 7.03 9.82
C ALA A 267 -22.94 7.39 8.82
N GLY A 268 -23.15 7.12 7.53
CA GLY A 268 -22.23 7.51 6.46
C GLY A 268 -21.96 9.01 6.45
N SER A 269 -22.99 9.84 6.62
CA SER A 269 -22.87 11.30 6.65
C SER A 269 -22.09 11.82 7.86
N ILE A 270 -22.31 11.21 9.04
CA ILE A 270 -21.63 11.54 10.29
C ILE A 270 -20.14 11.16 10.19
N LEU A 271 -19.84 9.95 9.72
CA LEU A 271 -18.48 9.46 9.57
C LEU A 271 -17.66 10.29 8.56
N ASP A 272 -18.29 10.70 7.46
CA ASP A 272 -17.64 11.63 6.49
C ASP A 272 -17.38 13.01 7.09
N ALA A 273 -18.29 13.54 7.92
CA ALA A 273 -18.08 14.81 8.61
C ALA A 273 -16.90 14.72 9.60
N ALA A 274 -16.82 13.64 10.38
CA ALA A 274 -15.71 13.37 11.29
C ALA A 274 -14.37 13.19 10.52
N ALA A 275 -14.38 12.44 9.42
CA ALA A 275 -13.21 12.24 8.55
C ALA A 275 -12.66 13.58 8.03
N ARG A 276 -13.54 14.45 7.52
CA ARG A 276 -13.14 15.79 7.04
C ARG A 276 -12.56 16.65 8.17
N ALA A 277 -13.21 16.64 9.34
CA ALA A 277 -12.74 17.41 10.51
C ALA A 277 -11.35 16.98 10.95
N ILE A 278 -11.12 15.66 11.09
CA ILE A 278 -9.82 15.10 11.50
C ILE A 278 -8.74 15.41 10.45
N ARG A 279 -9.04 15.26 9.16
CA ARG A 279 -8.09 15.52 8.06
C ARG A 279 -7.56 16.95 8.08
N HIS A 280 -8.45 17.91 8.27
CA HIS A 280 -8.10 19.33 8.26
C HIS A 280 -7.74 19.89 9.64
N GLY A 281 -7.99 19.14 10.72
CA GLY A 281 -7.85 19.64 12.09
C GLY A 281 -8.88 20.74 12.42
N ALA A 282 -10.03 20.71 11.76
CA ALA A 282 -11.11 21.68 11.86
C ALA A 282 -12.23 21.18 12.80
N PRO A 283 -13.12 22.08 13.26
CA PRO A 283 -14.33 21.66 13.98
C PRO A 283 -15.21 20.75 13.11
N VAL A 284 -15.90 19.82 13.77
CA VAL A 284 -16.82 18.91 13.08
C VAL A 284 -18.08 19.67 12.64
N LYS A 285 -18.45 19.55 11.37
CA LYS A 285 -19.68 20.10 10.80
C LYS A 285 -20.55 18.94 10.32
N VAL A 286 -21.50 18.51 11.15
CA VAL A 286 -22.41 17.41 10.85
C VAL A 286 -23.69 17.98 10.24
N PRO A 287 -24.27 17.35 9.19
CA PRO A 287 -25.60 17.71 8.69
C PRO A 287 -26.66 17.50 9.80
N PRO A 288 -27.50 18.51 10.12
CA PRO A 288 -28.48 18.42 11.20
C PRO A 288 -29.46 17.24 11.01
N ALA A 289 -29.86 16.95 9.78
CA ALA A 289 -30.71 15.83 9.46
C ALA A 289 -30.13 14.48 9.86
N ALA A 290 -28.81 14.25 9.67
CA ALA A 290 -28.17 13.01 10.05
C ALA A 290 -28.14 12.81 11.59
N VAL A 291 -27.99 13.90 12.35
CA VAL A 291 -28.08 13.85 13.83
C VAL A 291 -29.52 13.61 14.28
N ALA A 292 -30.49 14.26 13.63
CA ALA A 292 -31.91 14.09 13.94
C ALA A 292 -32.36 12.64 13.78
N THR A 293 -31.87 11.95 12.71
CA THR A 293 -32.20 10.53 12.46
C THR A 293 -31.84 9.63 13.66
N PHE A 294 -30.75 9.86 14.36
CA PHE A 294 -30.37 9.09 15.54
C PHE A 294 -31.06 9.55 16.85
N LYS A 295 -31.55 10.79 16.88
CA LYS A 295 -32.26 11.37 18.06
C LYS A 295 -33.77 11.14 18.04
N THR A 296 -34.33 10.67 16.93
CA THR A 296 -35.76 10.46 16.80
C THR A 296 -36.20 9.31 17.70
N PRO A 297 -37.21 9.52 18.60
CA PRO A 297 -37.68 8.51 19.57
C PRO A 297 -38.20 7.23 18.92
N ASP A 298 -38.73 7.32 17.69
CA ASP A 298 -39.35 6.23 16.94
C ASP A 298 -38.45 5.05 16.61
N THR A 299 -37.11 5.21 16.73
CA THR A 299 -36.17 4.09 16.50
C THR A 299 -36.49 2.92 17.46
N GLY A 300 -36.96 3.21 18.66
CA GLY A 300 -37.33 2.21 19.67
C GLY A 300 -38.69 1.56 19.46
N ALA A 301 -39.57 2.15 18.63
CA ALA A 301 -40.88 1.60 18.31
C ALA A 301 -40.85 0.74 17.02
N ILE A 302 -40.01 1.11 16.03
CA ILE A 302 -39.95 0.43 14.74
C ILE A 302 -38.98 -0.77 14.80
N LEU A 303 -37.79 -0.60 15.38
CA LEU A 303 -36.79 -1.67 15.48
C LEU A 303 -37.00 -2.51 16.73
N SER A 304 -36.88 -3.81 16.58
CA SER A 304 -37.01 -4.80 17.66
C SER A 304 -35.74 -5.64 17.86
N GLY A 305 -35.60 -6.34 18.95
CA GLY A 305 -34.61 -7.36 19.24
C GLY A 305 -33.14 -6.95 18.93
N PRO A 306 -32.43 -7.75 18.14
CA PRO A 306 -31.01 -7.50 17.80
C PRO A 306 -30.79 -6.20 17.05
N ALA A 307 -31.67 -5.85 16.12
CA ALA A 307 -31.56 -4.63 15.32
C ALA A 307 -31.64 -3.35 16.16
N LYS A 308 -32.54 -3.33 17.17
CA LYS A 308 -32.65 -2.22 18.12
C LYS A 308 -31.36 -2.03 18.92
N ARG A 309 -30.76 -3.13 19.41
CA ARG A 309 -29.48 -3.08 20.15
C ARG A 309 -28.32 -2.61 19.26
N ALA A 310 -28.27 -3.11 18.02
CA ALA A 310 -27.25 -2.68 17.05
C ALA A 310 -27.39 -1.19 16.71
N ALA A 311 -28.59 -0.68 16.48
CA ALA A 311 -28.85 0.73 16.21
C ALA A 311 -28.47 1.63 17.41
N ALA A 312 -28.82 1.24 18.65
CA ALA A 312 -28.43 1.98 19.86
C ALA A 312 -26.88 2.00 20.01
N ARG A 313 -26.21 0.86 19.81
CA ARG A 313 -24.76 0.76 19.86
C ARG A 313 -24.08 1.59 18.77
N LEU A 314 -24.64 1.61 17.55
CA LEU A 314 -24.15 2.48 16.46
C LEU A 314 -24.25 3.95 16.84
N GLY A 315 -25.39 4.38 17.40
CA GLY A 315 -25.60 5.75 17.88
C GLY A 315 -24.57 6.18 18.93
N SER A 316 -24.30 5.32 19.92
CA SER A 316 -23.25 5.55 20.93
C SER A 316 -21.87 5.68 20.29
N LEU A 317 -21.47 4.75 19.41
CA LEU A 317 -20.16 4.79 18.75
C LEU A 317 -19.99 6.04 17.86
N LEU A 318 -21.05 6.47 17.17
CA LEU A 318 -21.01 7.70 16.37
C LEU A 318 -20.89 8.95 17.23
N THR A 319 -21.53 8.96 18.42
CA THR A 319 -21.34 10.04 19.40
C THR A 319 -19.91 10.11 19.88
N ASP A 320 -19.30 8.97 20.25
CA ASP A 320 -17.89 8.89 20.65
C ASP A 320 -16.95 9.39 19.53
N VAL A 321 -17.24 9.06 18.25
CA VAL A 321 -16.50 9.56 17.09
C VAL A 321 -16.58 11.09 16.98
N LEU A 322 -17.79 11.64 17.14
CA LEU A 322 -18.01 13.09 17.06
C LEU A 322 -17.30 13.83 18.18
N GLU A 323 -17.38 13.33 19.42
CA GLU A 323 -16.68 13.89 20.57
C GLU A 323 -15.16 13.88 20.33
N THR A 324 -14.62 12.74 19.91
CA THR A 324 -13.18 12.62 19.62
C THR A 324 -12.75 13.53 18.47
N ALA A 325 -13.52 13.59 17.39
CA ALA A 325 -13.21 14.44 16.23
C ALA A 325 -13.35 15.94 16.55
N GLY A 326 -14.25 16.30 17.51
CA GLY A 326 -14.46 17.66 18.01
C GLY A 326 -13.53 18.09 19.13
N ALA A 327 -12.74 17.17 19.71
CA ALA A 327 -11.89 17.43 20.86
C ALA A 327 -10.86 18.53 20.56
N ARG A 328 -10.86 19.59 21.38
CA ARG A 328 -9.88 20.66 21.38
C ARG A 328 -8.69 20.29 22.27
N THR A 329 -7.57 20.96 22.08
CA THR A 329 -6.27 20.63 22.69
C THR A 329 -6.28 20.61 24.23
N ASP A 330 -7.25 21.25 24.86
CA ASP A 330 -7.28 21.50 26.31
C ASP A 330 -8.06 20.47 27.14
N THR A 331 -8.78 19.55 26.55
CA THR A 331 -9.48 18.51 27.29
C THR A 331 -8.56 17.31 27.50
N GLN A 332 -7.95 17.23 28.69
CA GLN A 332 -7.28 16.04 29.20
C GLN A 332 -8.33 14.98 29.58
N HIS A 333 -8.83 14.21 28.59
CA HIS A 333 -9.50 12.96 28.93
C HIS A 333 -8.44 11.93 29.29
N PRO A 334 -8.56 11.26 30.44
CA PRO A 334 -7.65 10.17 30.81
C PRO A 334 -7.75 9.07 29.75
N GLU A 335 -6.67 8.81 29.03
CA GLU A 335 -6.61 7.66 28.13
C GLU A 335 -6.78 6.36 28.93
N PRO A 336 -7.56 5.40 28.43
CA PRO A 336 -7.59 4.05 29.00
C PRO A 336 -6.15 3.50 28.96
N ARG A 337 -5.58 3.27 30.12
CA ARG A 337 -4.17 2.88 30.30
C ARG A 337 -3.72 1.64 29.53
N ASN A 338 -4.65 0.79 29.10
CA ASN A 338 -4.35 -0.52 28.52
C ASN A 338 -4.22 -0.54 26.98
N GLU A 339 -4.75 0.45 26.23
CA GLU A 339 -4.65 0.42 24.76
C GLU A 339 -3.29 0.89 24.21
N ASN A 340 -2.55 1.71 24.98
CA ASN A 340 -1.33 2.36 24.48
C ASN A 340 -0.05 1.55 24.70
N ALA A 341 -0.01 0.63 25.64
CA ALA A 341 1.18 -0.17 25.93
C ALA A 341 1.56 -1.11 24.78
N GLN A 342 0.58 -1.58 24.00
CA GLN A 342 0.79 -2.51 22.89
C GLN A 342 1.16 -1.84 21.56
N LEU A 343 1.02 -0.52 21.44
CA LEU A 343 1.23 0.22 20.19
C LEU A 343 2.41 1.20 20.23
N SER A 344 3.42 0.96 21.09
CA SER A 344 4.61 1.77 21.13
C SER A 344 5.56 1.44 19.98
N ARG A 345 6.01 2.47 19.26
CA ARG A 345 7.03 2.32 18.21
C ARG A 345 8.43 2.45 18.84
N PRO A 346 9.34 1.49 18.59
CA PRO A 346 10.68 1.55 19.15
C PRO A 346 11.43 2.80 18.66
N THR A 347 12.31 3.35 19.50
CA THR A 347 13.24 4.43 19.12
C THR A 347 14.23 3.95 18.05
N LEU A 348 14.95 4.88 17.38
CA LEU A 348 15.94 4.50 16.35
C LEU A 348 16.99 3.52 16.86
N VAL A 349 17.47 3.68 18.09
CA VAL A 349 18.48 2.79 18.67
C VAL A 349 17.92 1.37 18.84
N LEU A 350 16.70 1.23 19.34
CA LEU A 350 16.02 -0.05 19.49
C LEU A 350 15.57 -0.65 18.15
N LEU A 351 15.55 0.16 17.08
CA LEU A 351 15.23 -0.34 15.75
C LEU A 351 16.32 -1.24 15.18
N LEU A 352 17.60 -0.98 15.50
CA LEU A 352 18.72 -1.76 14.96
C LEU A 352 18.61 -3.25 15.28
N PRO A 353 18.45 -3.69 16.55
CA PRO A 353 18.30 -5.11 16.86
C PRO A 353 17.01 -5.71 16.27
N ILE A 354 15.92 -4.94 16.20
CA ILE A 354 14.66 -5.39 15.60
C ILE A 354 14.83 -5.60 14.09
N ALA A 355 15.49 -4.67 13.40
CA ALA A 355 15.79 -4.79 11.98
C ALA A 355 16.74 -5.98 11.72
N ALA A 356 17.79 -6.14 12.52
CA ALA A 356 18.71 -7.28 12.44
C ALA A 356 17.96 -8.61 12.66
N GLY A 357 17.07 -8.67 13.66
CA GLY A 357 16.20 -9.83 13.90
C GLY A 357 15.26 -10.12 12.73
N ALA A 358 14.69 -9.09 12.09
CA ALA A 358 13.88 -9.23 10.89
C ALA A 358 14.71 -9.77 9.70
N MET A 359 15.88 -9.19 9.46
CA MET A 359 16.81 -9.68 8.43
C MET A 359 17.24 -11.13 8.66
N ARG A 360 17.55 -11.50 9.90
CA ARG A 360 17.95 -12.87 10.27
C ARG A 360 16.83 -13.89 10.02
N ARG A 361 15.57 -13.52 10.26
CA ARG A 361 14.41 -14.39 9.98
C ARG A 361 14.23 -14.68 8.51
N GLU A 362 14.71 -13.84 7.62
CA GLU A 362 14.65 -14.02 6.18
C GLU A 362 15.82 -14.84 5.60
N LEU A 363 16.80 -15.27 6.42
CA LEU A 363 17.95 -16.08 6.00
C LEU A 363 17.59 -17.56 5.81
N TYR A 364 16.52 -17.83 5.03
CA TYR A 364 16.17 -19.21 4.62
C TYR A 364 15.96 -19.29 3.10
N ARG A 365 16.25 -20.44 2.50
CA ARG A 365 16.24 -20.64 1.03
C ARG A 365 14.92 -20.30 0.35
N GLY A 366 13.80 -20.37 1.06
CA GLY A 366 12.48 -20.03 0.57
C GLY A 366 12.18 -18.52 0.52
N SER A 367 12.94 -17.67 1.20
CA SER A 367 12.65 -16.24 1.34
C SER A 367 12.77 -15.48 0.01
N PRO A 368 11.76 -14.66 -0.36
CA PRO A 368 11.86 -13.74 -1.50
C PRO A 368 12.86 -12.64 -1.26
N ILE A 369 13.04 -12.21 0.00
CA ILE A 369 13.97 -11.15 0.39
C ILE A 369 15.40 -11.66 0.29
N LEU A 370 15.69 -12.88 0.74
CA LEU A 370 17.01 -13.49 0.54
C LEU A 370 17.35 -13.61 -0.96
N ARG A 371 16.39 -14.09 -1.77
CA ARG A 371 16.59 -14.17 -3.23
C ARG A 371 16.84 -12.80 -3.84
N HIS A 372 16.15 -11.77 -3.36
CA HIS A 372 16.40 -10.39 -3.77
C HIS A 372 17.80 -9.93 -3.36
N ALA A 373 18.24 -10.19 -2.12
CA ALA A 373 19.57 -9.82 -1.63
C ALA A 373 20.69 -10.47 -2.47
N ILE A 374 20.55 -11.77 -2.78
CA ILE A 374 21.49 -12.50 -3.64
C ILE A 374 21.51 -11.90 -5.04
N ARG A 375 20.35 -11.64 -5.65
CA ARG A 375 20.26 -11.04 -6.99
C ARG A 375 20.92 -9.67 -7.05
N VAL A 376 20.58 -8.78 -6.12
CA VAL A 376 21.07 -7.40 -6.16
C VAL A 376 22.58 -7.33 -5.92
N SER A 377 23.14 -8.20 -5.06
CA SER A 377 24.59 -8.27 -4.85
C SER A 377 25.33 -8.86 -6.05
N ALA A 378 24.81 -9.92 -6.67
CA ALA A 378 25.37 -10.49 -7.87
C ALA A 378 25.38 -9.49 -9.04
N VAL A 379 24.25 -8.79 -9.26
CA VAL A 379 24.13 -7.79 -10.32
C VAL A 379 25.01 -6.57 -10.06
N ALA A 380 25.17 -6.14 -8.81
CA ALA A 380 26.08 -5.05 -8.47
C ALA A 380 27.53 -5.42 -8.77
N ALA A 381 27.95 -6.64 -8.41
CA ALA A 381 29.30 -7.14 -8.70
C ALA A 381 29.56 -7.26 -10.21
N VAL A 382 28.66 -7.94 -10.93
CA VAL A 382 28.77 -8.10 -12.40
C VAL A 382 28.72 -6.75 -13.11
N GLY A 383 27.78 -5.87 -12.73
CA GLY A 383 27.66 -4.54 -13.29
C GLY A 383 28.90 -3.67 -13.03
N TYR A 384 29.54 -3.83 -11.87
CA TYR A 384 30.80 -3.14 -11.56
C TYR A 384 31.95 -3.65 -12.45
N LEU A 385 32.10 -4.98 -12.55
CA LEU A 385 33.15 -5.58 -13.42
C LEU A 385 32.95 -5.22 -14.89
N ILE A 386 31.72 -5.25 -15.41
CA ILE A 386 31.40 -4.80 -16.78
C ILE A 386 31.75 -3.30 -16.93
N GLY A 387 31.30 -2.48 -15.96
CA GLY A 387 31.59 -1.03 -16.02
C GLY A 387 33.07 -0.68 -16.00
N THR A 388 33.90 -1.45 -15.27
CA THR A 388 35.34 -1.26 -15.22
C THR A 388 36.07 -1.82 -16.48
N ALA A 389 35.46 -2.81 -17.15
CA ALA A 389 36.01 -3.38 -18.39
C ALA A 389 35.68 -2.54 -19.65
N LEU A 390 34.64 -1.71 -19.57
CA LEU A 390 34.29 -0.83 -20.70
C LEU A 390 35.18 0.42 -20.70
N PRO A 391 35.49 0.99 -21.89
CA PRO A 391 36.34 2.17 -22.03
C PRO A 391 35.60 3.46 -21.66
N PHE A 392 34.89 3.46 -20.50
CA PHE A 392 34.13 4.58 -20.00
C PHE A 392 34.68 5.08 -18.66
N GLY A 393 34.79 6.40 -18.48
CA GLY A 393 35.29 7.00 -17.25
C GLY A 393 34.39 6.79 -16.04
N HIS A 394 33.11 6.51 -16.25
CA HIS A 394 32.09 6.45 -15.21
C HIS A 394 31.41 5.08 -15.10
N GLY A 395 32.19 3.99 -15.18
CA GLY A 395 31.70 2.60 -15.14
C GLY A 395 30.81 2.24 -13.97
N TYR A 396 30.91 2.96 -12.84
CA TYR A 396 30.06 2.80 -11.64
C TYR A 396 28.57 3.08 -11.89
N TRP A 397 28.19 3.73 -12.98
CA TRP A 397 26.77 3.99 -13.27
C TRP A 397 25.97 2.73 -13.61
N ALA A 398 26.59 1.69 -14.18
CA ALA A 398 25.91 0.44 -14.46
C ALA A 398 25.43 -0.27 -13.17
N PRO A 399 26.31 -0.59 -12.19
CA PRO A 399 25.88 -1.20 -10.95
C PRO A 399 24.97 -0.27 -10.12
N MET A 400 25.21 1.04 -10.13
CA MET A 400 24.34 2.01 -9.47
C MET A 400 22.93 2.01 -10.05
N ALA A 401 22.78 2.01 -11.37
CA ALA A 401 21.48 1.94 -12.02
C ALA A 401 20.75 0.64 -11.68
N ALA A 402 21.46 -0.49 -11.69
CA ALA A 402 20.90 -1.78 -11.34
C ALA A 402 20.37 -1.83 -9.89
N VAL A 403 21.17 -1.41 -8.91
CA VAL A 403 20.81 -1.39 -7.49
C VAL A 403 19.60 -0.47 -7.23
N MET A 404 19.53 0.68 -7.88
CA MET A 404 18.44 1.63 -7.74
C MET A 404 17.12 1.15 -8.36
N VAL A 405 17.19 0.32 -9.41
CA VAL A 405 16.04 -0.25 -10.11
C VAL A 405 15.49 -1.47 -9.38
N MET A 406 16.36 -2.37 -8.91
CA MET A 406 15.98 -3.66 -8.35
C MET A 406 15.11 -3.52 -7.10
N ARG A 407 14.04 -4.31 -7.07
CA ARG A 407 13.11 -4.45 -5.94
C ARG A 407 12.82 -5.94 -5.70
N PRO A 408 12.32 -6.31 -4.51
CA PRO A 408 11.90 -7.70 -4.26
C PRO A 408 10.85 -8.19 -5.27
N ASP A 409 10.00 -7.30 -5.76
CA ASP A 409 8.87 -7.57 -6.65
C ASP A 409 9.20 -7.38 -8.13
N PHE A 410 8.60 -8.24 -9.00
CA PHE A 410 8.78 -8.22 -10.46
C PHE A 410 8.28 -6.91 -11.09
N SER A 411 7.01 -6.57 -10.84
CA SER A 411 6.37 -5.44 -11.51
C SER A 411 7.07 -4.12 -11.17
N GLN A 412 7.48 -3.97 -9.90
CA GLN A 412 8.22 -2.79 -9.46
C GLN A 412 9.63 -2.70 -10.07
N THR A 413 10.33 -3.83 -10.23
CA THR A 413 11.67 -3.83 -10.85
C THR A 413 11.58 -3.39 -12.31
N TYR A 414 10.67 -4.00 -13.08
CA TYR A 414 10.54 -3.70 -14.51
C TYR A 414 9.97 -2.30 -14.78
N SER A 415 8.94 -1.86 -14.03
CA SER A 415 8.39 -0.50 -14.18
C SER A 415 9.45 0.58 -13.88
N ARG A 416 10.28 0.35 -12.84
CA ARG A 416 11.37 1.25 -12.48
C ARG A 416 12.51 1.25 -13.51
N ALA A 417 12.84 0.09 -14.12
CA ALA A 417 13.83 0.01 -15.19
C ALA A 417 13.41 0.87 -16.39
N VAL A 418 12.17 0.71 -16.83
CA VAL A 418 11.60 1.48 -17.95
C VAL A 418 11.54 2.97 -17.63
N ALA A 419 11.02 3.33 -16.45
CA ALA A 419 10.92 4.73 -16.03
C ALA A 419 12.29 5.39 -15.86
N ARG A 420 13.29 4.65 -15.36
CA ARG A 420 14.65 5.15 -15.20
C ARG A 420 15.32 5.37 -16.55
N PHE A 421 15.22 4.43 -17.48
CA PHE A 421 15.79 4.56 -18.81
C PHE A 421 15.14 5.72 -19.57
N GLY A 422 13.80 5.74 -19.68
CA GLY A 422 13.08 6.82 -20.36
C GLY A 422 13.30 8.18 -19.70
N GLY A 423 13.28 8.24 -18.36
CA GLY A 423 13.55 9.46 -17.60
C GLY A 423 14.99 9.94 -17.78
N THR A 424 15.98 9.04 -17.83
CA THR A 424 17.37 9.40 -18.09
C THR A 424 17.52 10.01 -19.48
N LEU A 425 16.94 9.40 -20.52
CA LEU A 425 16.96 9.96 -21.88
C LEU A 425 16.38 11.38 -21.93
N ILE A 426 15.19 11.56 -21.39
CA ILE A 426 14.51 12.86 -21.38
C ILE A 426 15.30 13.89 -20.56
N GLY A 427 15.69 13.54 -19.35
CA GLY A 427 16.37 14.46 -18.44
C GLY A 427 17.76 14.87 -18.92
N VAL A 428 18.52 13.92 -19.48
CA VAL A 428 19.83 14.20 -20.09
C VAL A 428 19.68 15.08 -21.33
N ALA A 429 18.75 14.76 -22.24
CA ALA A 429 18.51 15.56 -23.44
C ALA A 429 18.13 17.01 -23.11
N LEU A 430 17.21 17.21 -22.15
CA LEU A 430 16.80 18.54 -21.69
C LEU A 430 17.96 19.30 -21.03
N ALA A 431 18.70 18.63 -20.14
CA ALA A 431 19.83 19.27 -19.46
C ALA A 431 20.97 19.63 -20.43
N THR A 432 21.31 18.71 -21.37
CA THR A 432 22.33 18.96 -22.39
C THR A 432 21.90 20.11 -23.31
N GLY A 433 20.65 20.14 -23.75
CA GLY A 433 20.14 21.25 -24.55
C GLY A 433 20.26 22.60 -23.83
N LEU A 434 19.94 22.62 -22.51
CA LEU A 434 20.08 23.83 -21.71
C LEU A 434 21.55 24.25 -21.52
N VAL A 435 22.45 23.26 -21.31
CA VAL A 435 23.90 23.54 -21.22
C VAL A 435 24.45 24.13 -22.51
N GLN A 436 24.05 23.60 -23.66
CA GLN A 436 24.50 24.11 -24.98
C GLN A 436 23.99 25.53 -25.26
N LEU A 437 22.80 25.87 -24.77
CA LEU A 437 22.20 27.18 -24.96
C LEU A 437 22.72 28.24 -23.99
N ALA A 438 22.86 27.85 -22.69
CA ALA A 438 23.11 28.83 -21.60
C ALA A 438 24.57 28.86 -21.15
N HIS A 439 25.42 27.86 -21.52
CA HIS A 439 26.80 27.72 -21.06
C HIS A 439 27.00 28.06 -19.58
N PRO A 440 26.30 27.33 -18.68
CA PRO A 440 26.17 27.74 -17.30
C PRO A 440 27.49 27.71 -16.56
N ASP A 441 27.79 28.79 -15.85
CA ASP A 441 28.89 28.85 -14.89
C ASP A 441 28.55 27.98 -13.63
N THR A 442 29.50 27.89 -12.70
CA THR A 442 29.34 27.11 -11.45
C THR A 442 28.11 27.52 -10.66
N ARG A 443 27.78 28.84 -10.58
CA ARG A 443 26.63 29.35 -9.80
C ARG A 443 25.30 29.02 -10.48
N LEU A 444 25.24 29.20 -11.82
CA LEU A 444 24.05 28.87 -12.57
C LEU A 444 23.81 27.35 -12.58
N SER A 445 24.87 26.54 -12.72
CA SER A 445 24.80 25.08 -12.61
C SER A 445 24.28 24.63 -11.24
N ALA A 446 24.73 25.25 -10.13
CA ALA A 446 24.22 25.01 -8.79
C ALA A 446 22.73 25.36 -8.68
N THR A 447 22.31 26.50 -9.23
CA THR A 447 20.90 26.96 -9.21
C THR A 447 20.01 26.00 -10.00
N LEU A 448 20.45 25.58 -11.17
CA LEU A 448 19.74 24.60 -12.01
C LEU A 448 19.65 23.22 -11.33
N ALA A 449 20.72 22.78 -10.67
CA ALA A 449 20.72 21.56 -9.88
C ALA A 449 19.68 21.62 -8.75
N VAL A 450 19.65 22.70 -7.95
CA VAL A 450 18.66 22.90 -6.89
C VAL A 450 17.24 22.94 -7.45
N THR A 451 17.04 23.60 -8.59
CA THR A 451 15.72 23.69 -9.26
C THR A 451 15.24 22.30 -9.71
N CYS A 452 16.12 21.52 -10.37
CA CYS A 452 15.80 20.16 -10.81
C CYS A 452 15.51 19.24 -9.61
N ALA A 453 16.27 19.35 -8.52
CA ALA A 453 16.00 18.60 -7.29
C ALA A 453 14.65 19.02 -6.66
N GLY A 454 14.33 20.31 -6.63
CA GLY A 454 13.04 20.81 -6.15
C GLY A 454 11.86 20.30 -6.98
N LEU A 455 12.00 20.30 -8.30
CA LEU A 455 11.00 19.70 -9.22
C LEU A 455 10.89 18.19 -8.99
N MET A 456 11.99 17.49 -8.81
CA MET A 456 11.98 16.07 -8.47
C MET A 456 11.22 15.82 -7.16
N TYR A 457 11.47 16.58 -6.09
CA TYR A 457 10.73 16.46 -4.83
C TYR A 457 9.24 16.71 -5.01
N LEU A 458 8.86 17.63 -5.90
CA LEU A 458 7.46 17.93 -6.20
C LEU A 458 6.77 16.76 -6.91
N VAL A 459 7.44 16.15 -7.90
CA VAL A 459 6.83 15.12 -8.77
C VAL A 459 7.10 13.68 -8.34
N MET A 460 7.93 13.42 -7.34
CA MET A 460 8.34 12.05 -6.96
C MET A 460 7.19 11.14 -6.51
N ARG A 461 6.06 11.71 -6.11
CA ARG A 461 4.84 10.97 -5.75
C ARG A 461 3.81 10.92 -6.87
N THR A 462 4.01 11.68 -7.95
CA THR A 462 3.07 11.77 -9.08
C THR A 462 3.41 10.81 -10.20
N GLY A 463 4.70 10.53 -10.45
CA GLY A 463 5.13 9.62 -11.51
C GLY A 463 6.62 9.32 -11.49
N GLN A 464 6.96 8.07 -11.71
CA GLN A 464 8.35 7.58 -11.70
C GLN A 464 9.17 8.19 -12.83
N LEU A 465 8.60 8.30 -14.04
CA LEU A 465 9.29 8.84 -15.23
C LEU A 465 9.72 10.29 -15.02
N ALA A 466 8.79 11.16 -14.59
CA ALA A 466 9.08 12.58 -14.36
C ALA A 466 10.13 12.78 -13.26
N ALA A 467 10.04 12.01 -12.17
CA ALA A 467 11.02 12.06 -11.11
C ALA A 467 12.41 11.64 -11.60
N GLN A 468 12.51 10.59 -12.42
CA GLN A 468 13.78 10.14 -12.98
C GLN A 468 14.37 11.14 -13.98
N ALA A 469 13.54 11.84 -14.78
CA ALA A 469 14.01 12.90 -15.67
C ALA A 469 14.62 14.06 -14.88
N CYS A 470 13.95 14.49 -13.80
CA CYS A 470 14.48 15.54 -12.92
C CYS A 470 15.78 15.10 -12.20
N ILE A 471 15.88 13.84 -11.75
CA ILE A 471 17.12 13.30 -11.17
C ILE A 471 18.24 13.30 -12.18
N ALA A 472 17.95 12.89 -13.43
CA ALA A 472 18.95 12.86 -14.48
C ALA A 472 19.49 14.27 -14.80
N ALA A 473 18.62 15.25 -14.93
CA ALA A 473 19.00 16.65 -15.12
C ALA A 473 19.77 17.21 -13.90
N TYR A 474 19.30 16.94 -12.68
CA TYR A 474 20.00 17.32 -11.44
C TYR A 474 21.46 16.83 -11.43
N VAL A 475 21.70 15.56 -11.75
CA VAL A 475 23.06 15.02 -11.74
C VAL A 475 23.93 15.63 -12.87
N VAL A 476 23.35 15.92 -14.04
CA VAL A 476 24.06 16.63 -15.12
C VAL A 476 24.57 17.99 -14.62
N PHE A 477 23.70 18.84 -14.07
CA PHE A 477 24.11 20.16 -13.56
C PHE A 477 25.05 20.07 -12.36
N LEU A 478 24.89 19.03 -11.50
CA LEU A 478 25.78 18.83 -10.36
C LEU A 478 27.21 18.47 -10.79
N LEU A 479 27.38 17.59 -11.78
CA LEU A 479 28.69 17.23 -12.34
C LEU A 479 29.33 18.43 -13.05
N GLY A 480 28.54 19.20 -13.80
CA GLY A 480 29.01 20.44 -14.43
C GLY A 480 29.48 21.51 -13.46
N MET A 481 28.87 21.60 -12.27
CA MET A 481 29.37 22.45 -11.20
C MET A 481 30.76 22.01 -10.72
N GLY A 482 31.07 20.71 -10.75
CA GLY A 482 32.39 20.12 -10.43
C GLY A 482 33.46 20.27 -11.48
N GLY A 483 33.15 20.78 -12.68
CA GLY A 483 34.11 20.99 -13.78
C GLY A 483 34.29 19.81 -14.75
N GLU A 484 33.39 18.79 -14.64
CA GLU A 484 33.41 17.63 -15.55
C GLU A 484 33.03 18.02 -16.99
N ALA A 485 33.74 17.40 -17.98
CA ALA A 485 33.50 17.65 -19.41
C ALA A 485 32.16 17.02 -19.88
N TRP A 486 31.21 17.84 -20.32
CA TRP A 486 29.86 17.46 -20.72
C TRP A 486 29.78 16.45 -21.88
N GLY A 487 30.67 16.60 -22.88
CA GLY A 487 30.56 15.84 -24.11
C GLY A 487 30.80 14.34 -23.99
N GLN A 488 31.54 13.91 -22.98
CA GLN A 488 31.90 12.49 -22.80
C GLN A 488 30.94 11.78 -21.83
N THR A 489 30.40 12.49 -20.82
CA THR A 489 29.59 11.91 -19.77
C THR A 489 28.15 11.53 -20.17
N VAL A 490 27.61 12.20 -21.20
CA VAL A 490 26.20 11.99 -21.64
C VAL A 490 25.96 10.62 -22.29
N PRO A 491 26.69 10.21 -23.34
CA PRO A 491 26.51 8.90 -23.97
C PRO A 491 26.87 7.76 -23.02
N GLU A 492 27.91 7.88 -22.23
CA GLU A 492 28.29 6.90 -21.20
C GLU A 492 27.16 6.65 -20.22
N ARG A 493 26.52 7.70 -19.73
CA ARG A 493 25.41 7.60 -18.77
C ARG A 493 24.21 6.89 -19.34
N VAL A 494 23.83 7.16 -20.59
CA VAL A 494 22.71 6.50 -21.27
C VAL A 494 23.01 5.02 -21.42
N VAL A 495 24.18 4.67 -21.97
CA VAL A 495 24.59 3.28 -22.22
C VAL A 495 24.69 2.51 -20.89
N LEU A 496 25.40 3.03 -19.90
CA LEU A 496 25.58 2.35 -18.61
C LEU A 496 24.28 2.22 -17.81
N THR A 497 23.36 3.20 -17.92
CA THR A 497 22.02 3.08 -17.32
C THR A 497 21.21 1.97 -18.00
N LEU A 498 21.31 1.84 -19.32
CA LEU A 498 20.67 0.76 -20.07
C LEU A 498 21.26 -0.60 -19.68
N VAL A 499 22.56 -0.74 -19.63
CA VAL A 499 23.26 -1.96 -19.20
C VAL A 499 22.81 -2.37 -17.78
N GLY A 500 22.83 -1.43 -16.83
CA GLY A 500 22.39 -1.69 -15.46
C GLY A 500 20.92 -2.10 -15.36
N GLY A 501 20.04 -1.46 -16.14
CA GLY A 501 18.63 -1.81 -16.22
C GLY A 501 18.38 -3.19 -16.81
N LEU A 502 19.08 -3.53 -17.90
CA LEU A 502 19.02 -4.85 -18.55
C LEU A 502 19.55 -5.96 -17.64
N LEU A 503 20.67 -5.73 -16.94
CA LEU A 503 21.21 -6.67 -15.96
C LEU A 503 20.21 -6.94 -14.83
N ALA A 504 19.55 -5.89 -14.31
CA ALA A 504 18.53 -6.03 -13.28
C ALA A 504 17.34 -6.86 -13.76
N MET A 505 16.85 -6.64 -14.98
CA MET A 505 15.75 -7.39 -15.57
C MET A 505 16.12 -8.85 -15.84
N LEU A 506 17.34 -9.08 -16.39
CA LEU A 506 17.84 -10.43 -16.67
C LEU A 506 18.03 -11.22 -15.37
N ALA A 507 18.60 -10.65 -14.34
CA ALA A 507 18.79 -11.31 -13.06
C ALA A 507 17.47 -11.71 -12.42
N TYR A 508 16.41 -10.89 -12.59
CA TYR A 508 15.08 -11.27 -12.13
C TYR A 508 14.51 -12.45 -12.95
N ALA A 509 14.76 -12.49 -14.25
CA ALA A 509 14.34 -13.59 -15.10
C ALA A 509 15.06 -14.91 -14.77
N VAL A 510 16.37 -14.83 -14.46
CA VAL A 510 17.21 -16.01 -14.13
C VAL A 510 16.91 -16.57 -12.73
N TYR A 511 16.78 -15.70 -11.73
CA TYR A 511 16.54 -16.11 -10.33
C TYR A 511 15.32 -15.40 -9.75
N PRO A 512 14.09 -15.78 -10.17
CA PRO A 512 12.88 -15.09 -9.78
C PRO A 512 12.42 -15.43 -8.36
N ALA A 513 11.60 -14.53 -7.79
CA ALA A 513 10.86 -14.74 -6.56
C ALA A 513 9.37 -14.58 -6.85
N TRP A 514 8.78 -15.58 -7.51
CA TRP A 514 7.36 -15.57 -7.88
C TRP A 514 6.46 -15.78 -6.67
N GLU A 515 5.38 -14.99 -6.57
CA GLU A 515 4.33 -15.18 -5.59
C GLU A 515 3.31 -16.24 -6.01
N THR A 516 3.12 -16.44 -7.33
CA THR A 516 2.17 -17.44 -7.86
C THR A 516 2.29 -18.82 -7.21
N PRO A 517 3.50 -19.42 -7.01
CA PRO A 517 3.63 -20.71 -6.33
C PRO A 517 3.26 -20.69 -4.84
N ARG A 518 3.18 -19.50 -4.24
CA ARG A 518 2.93 -19.29 -2.79
C ARG A 518 1.50 -18.98 -2.47
N LEU A 519 0.65 -18.75 -3.48
CA LEU A 519 -0.75 -18.39 -3.27
C LEU A 519 -1.47 -19.39 -2.36
N ARG A 520 -1.25 -20.70 -2.55
CA ARG A 520 -1.85 -21.72 -1.67
C ARG A 520 -1.41 -21.60 -0.21
N THR A 521 -0.15 -21.27 0.02
CA THR A 521 0.36 -21.04 1.38
C THR A 521 -0.29 -19.82 2.01
N ARG A 522 -0.42 -18.71 1.25
CA ARG A 522 -1.08 -17.49 1.72
C ARG A 522 -2.57 -17.71 2.01
N LEU A 523 -3.26 -18.48 1.14
CA LEU A 523 -4.65 -18.86 1.35
C LEU A 523 -4.80 -19.69 2.63
N ALA A 524 -3.93 -20.66 2.84
CA ALA A 524 -3.92 -21.50 4.03
C ALA A 524 -3.61 -20.71 5.31
N ASP A 525 -2.71 -19.73 5.24
CA ASP A 525 -2.39 -18.86 6.37
C ASP A 525 -3.60 -17.98 6.73
N TRP A 526 -4.35 -17.50 5.75
CA TRP A 526 -5.56 -16.72 5.97
C TRP A 526 -6.69 -17.58 6.54
N LEU A 527 -6.94 -18.78 5.99
CA LEU A 527 -7.90 -19.75 6.54
C LEU A 527 -7.60 -20.07 8.01
N LEU A 528 -6.33 -20.35 8.33
CA LEU A 528 -5.90 -20.63 9.69
C LEU A 528 -6.15 -19.47 10.65
N ALA A 529 -5.90 -18.24 10.20
CA ALA A 529 -6.11 -17.04 10.99
C ALA A 529 -7.61 -16.77 11.22
N LEU A 530 -8.47 -16.99 10.21
CA LEU A 530 -9.92 -16.95 10.34
C LEU A 530 -10.40 -18.01 11.33
N GLY A 531 -10.00 -19.27 11.18
CA GLY A 531 -10.41 -20.33 12.12
C GLY A 531 -10.06 -20.02 13.57
N ARG A 532 -8.93 -19.36 13.84
CA ARG A 532 -8.58 -18.88 15.18
C ARG A 532 -9.49 -17.73 15.65
N TYR A 533 -9.82 -16.81 14.75
CA TYR A 533 -10.72 -15.71 15.07
C TYR A 533 -12.14 -16.21 15.34
N GLY A 534 -12.71 -17.05 14.47
CA GLY A 534 -14.01 -17.67 14.67
C GLY A 534 -14.08 -18.49 15.97
N ALA A 535 -13.06 -19.30 16.25
CA ALA A 535 -12.98 -20.05 17.48
C ALA A 535 -12.91 -19.16 18.73
N ALA A 536 -12.22 -18.01 18.67
CA ALA A 536 -12.17 -17.05 19.76
C ALA A 536 -13.52 -16.36 19.97
N VAL A 537 -14.24 -15.97 18.92
CA VAL A 537 -15.59 -15.39 18.97
C VAL A 537 -16.59 -16.40 19.55
N ILE A 538 -16.64 -17.62 18.99
CA ILE A 538 -17.56 -18.68 19.42
C ILE A 538 -17.25 -19.09 20.87
N GLY A 539 -15.98 -19.11 21.26
CA GLY A 539 -15.56 -19.39 22.64
C GLY A 539 -16.14 -18.41 23.67
N ARG A 540 -16.40 -17.15 23.28
CA ARG A 540 -17.08 -16.15 24.16
C ARG A 540 -18.54 -16.47 24.43
N TYR A 541 -19.22 -17.17 23.54
CA TYR A 541 -20.58 -17.67 23.80
C TYR A 541 -20.55 -18.89 24.72
N ALA A 542 -19.50 -19.71 24.64
CA ALA A 542 -19.34 -20.85 25.54
C ALA A 542 -19.01 -20.43 26.98
N ASP A 543 -18.24 -19.36 27.14
CA ASP A 543 -17.83 -18.81 28.44
C ASP A 543 -17.80 -17.27 28.38
N PRO A 544 -18.94 -16.59 28.59
CA PRO A 544 -19.04 -15.13 28.52
C PRO A 544 -18.13 -14.40 29.52
N GLY A 545 -17.97 -14.95 30.73
CA GLY A 545 -17.18 -14.40 31.83
C GLY A 545 -15.69 -14.77 31.81
N GLY A 546 -15.30 -15.71 30.97
CA GLY A 546 -13.99 -16.34 31.03
C GLY A 546 -12.81 -15.40 30.78
N GLY A 547 -11.90 -15.32 31.74
CA GLY A 547 -10.70 -14.50 31.67
C GLY A 547 -9.56 -15.10 30.83
N ASN A 548 -9.58 -16.41 30.57
CA ASN A 548 -8.50 -17.16 29.91
C ASN A 548 -8.76 -17.46 28.42
N LEU A 549 -9.81 -16.89 27.84
CA LEU A 549 -10.09 -17.07 26.42
C LEU A 549 -9.13 -16.23 25.55
N PRO A 550 -8.79 -16.72 24.34
CA PRO A 550 -7.99 -15.95 23.40
C PRO A 550 -8.60 -14.56 23.18
N ASP A 551 -7.75 -13.56 23.09
CA ASP A 551 -8.20 -12.20 22.79
C ASP A 551 -8.77 -12.16 21.36
N VAL A 552 -10.10 -12.00 21.27
CA VAL A 552 -10.85 -11.88 20.00
C VAL A 552 -10.25 -10.79 19.13
N ARG A 553 -9.82 -9.69 19.73
CA ARG A 553 -9.19 -8.58 19.00
C ARG A 553 -7.83 -8.96 18.41
N GLU A 554 -7.01 -9.70 19.14
CA GLU A 554 -5.72 -10.17 18.63
C GLU A 554 -5.92 -11.13 17.46
N ALA A 555 -6.85 -12.07 17.59
CA ALA A 555 -7.21 -13.03 16.55
C ALA A 555 -7.77 -12.33 15.30
N LEU A 556 -8.68 -11.36 15.45
CA LEU A 556 -9.18 -10.53 14.36
C LEU A 556 -8.06 -9.81 13.61
N LEU A 557 -7.08 -9.25 14.34
CA LEU A 557 -5.96 -8.54 13.73
C LEU A 557 -5.03 -9.48 12.97
N ALA A 558 -4.84 -10.70 13.47
CA ALA A 558 -4.10 -11.74 12.76
C ALA A 558 -4.82 -12.13 11.46
N ALA A 559 -6.15 -12.30 11.50
CA ALA A 559 -6.97 -12.61 10.32
C ALA A 559 -6.90 -11.50 9.25
N ARG A 560 -7.04 -10.23 9.66
CA ARG A 560 -6.89 -9.08 8.75
C ARG A 560 -5.48 -8.94 8.17
N THR A 561 -4.45 -9.24 8.96
CA THR A 561 -3.07 -9.23 8.47
C THR A 561 -2.86 -10.31 7.41
N ALA A 562 -3.41 -11.49 7.62
CA ALA A 562 -3.35 -12.59 6.66
C ALA A 562 -4.16 -12.29 5.39
N GLU A 563 -5.34 -11.66 5.51
CA GLU A 563 -6.15 -11.17 4.38
C GLU A 563 -5.36 -10.20 3.51
N LEU A 564 -4.76 -9.15 4.10
CA LEU A 564 -3.94 -8.19 3.37
C LEU A 564 -2.73 -8.84 2.70
N ALA A 565 -2.09 -9.79 3.37
CA ALA A 565 -0.97 -10.55 2.80
C ALA A 565 -1.41 -11.40 1.59
N TRP A 566 -2.62 -11.99 1.64
CA TRP A 566 -3.23 -12.67 0.50
C TRP A 566 -3.51 -11.70 -0.66
N GLN A 567 -4.19 -10.58 -0.40
CA GLN A 567 -4.54 -9.58 -1.43
C GLN A 567 -3.29 -9.04 -2.12
N GLU A 568 -2.24 -8.74 -1.36
CA GLU A 568 -0.97 -8.28 -1.90
C GLU A 568 -0.29 -9.36 -2.75
N ALA A 569 -0.28 -10.62 -2.31
CA ALA A 569 0.26 -11.75 -3.07
C ALA A 569 -0.55 -12.03 -4.34
N ALA A 570 -1.87 -12.02 -4.28
CA ALA A 570 -2.76 -12.19 -5.42
C ALA A 570 -2.59 -11.06 -6.45
N SER A 571 -2.49 -9.81 -6.00
CA SER A 571 -2.23 -8.66 -6.87
C SER A 571 -0.89 -8.79 -7.61
N ARG A 572 0.18 -9.18 -6.91
CA ARG A 572 1.50 -9.43 -7.52
C ARG A 572 1.44 -10.60 -8.50
N ALA A 573 0.82 -11.71 -8.12
CA ALA A 573 0.68 -12.89 -8.98
C ALA A 573 -0.08 -12.59 -10.30
N ARG A 574 -1.03 -11.64 -10.28
CA ARG A 574 -1.74 -11.22 -11.50
C ARG A 574 -0.83 -10.55 -12.54
N THR A 575 0.27 -9.92 -12.11
CA THR A 575 1.24 -9.25 -12.98
C THR A 575 2.42 -10.16 -13.38
N GLU A 576 2.57 -11.33 -12.76
CA GLU A 576 3.65 -12.26 -13.05
C GLU A 576 3.44 -12.99 -14.38
N PRO A 577 4.47 -13.11 -15.24
CA PRO A 577 4.38 -13.77 -16.53
C PRO A 577 4.52 -15.31 -16.41
N VAL A 578 4.00 -15.87 -15.32
CA VAL A 578 4.11 -17.30 -15.02
C VAL A 578 2.78 -17.99 -15.27
N ARG A 579 2.79 -19.19 -15.85
CA ARG A 579 1.61 -20.04 -15.93
C ARG A 579 1.23 -20.50 -14.52
N HIS A 580 -0.07 -20.42 -14.19
CA HIS A 580 -0.58 -20.87 -12.90
C HIS A 580 -0.27 -22.36 -12.71
N ARG A 581 0.62 -22.67 -11.78
CA ARG A 581 0.91 -24.04 -11.35
C ARG A 581 0.37 -24.19 -9.93
N GLY A 582 -0.85 -24.69 -9.82
CA GLY A 582 -1.40 -25.11 -8.54
C GLY A 582 -2.60 -24.37 -7.99
N LEU A 583 -2.92 -23.15 -8.43
CA LEU A 583 -4.19 -22.45 -8.16
C LEU A 583 -4.56 -21.65 -9.39
N SER A 584 -5.71 -21.93 -9.99
CA SER A 584 -6.22 -21.16 -11.13
C SER A 584 -6.66 -19.77 -10.67
N ARG A 585 -6.87 -18.83 -11.61
CA ARG A 585 -7.37 -17.50 -11.24
C ARG A 585 -8.80 -17.57 -10.73
N ALA A 586 -9.64 -18.37 -11.39
CA ALA A 586 -11.01 -18.56 -10.96
C ALA A 586 -11.05 -19.13 -9.54
N ALA A 587 -10.36 -20.27 -9.29
CA ALA A 587 -10.27 -20.86 -7.97
C ALA A 587 -9.68 -19.92 -6.91
N ALA A 588 -8.76 -19.01 -7.28
CA ALA A 588 -8.22 -18.02 -6.36
C ALA A 588 -9.24 -16.92 -6.02
N ASP A 589 -10.00 -16.45 -7.01
CA ASP A 589 -11.04 -15.44 -6.84
C ASP A 589 -12.23 -16.00 -6.06
N ASP A 590 -12.66 -17.26 -6.34
CA ASP A 590 -13.75 -17.95 -5.64
C ASP A 590 -13.37 -18.30 -4.20
N ALA A 591 -12.14 -18.81 -3.95
CA ALA A 591 -11.62 -19.05 -2.60
C ALA A 591 -11.48 -17.77 -1.79
N GLU A 592 -11.09 -16.64 -2.43
CA GLU A 592 -11.07 -15.32 -1.79
C GLU A 592 -12.48 -14.91 -1.37
N HIS A 593 -13.48 -15.16 -2.21
CA HIS A 593 -14.88 -14.86 -1.90
C HIS A 593 -15.36 -15.68 -0.69
N ALA A 594 -15.11 -16.98 -0.69
CA ALA A 594 -15.47 -17.88 0.41
C ALA A 594 -14.81 -17.45 1.74
N LEU A 595 -13.50 -17.16 1.75
CA LEU A 595 -12.81 -16.70 2.96
C LEU A 595 -13.30 -15.32 3.46
N ARG A 596 -13.68 -14.41 2.57
CA ARG A 596 -14.32 -13.16 2.95
C ARG A 596 -15.69 -13.39 3.57
N HIS A 597 -16.44 -14.35 3.06
CA HIS A 597 -17.74 -14.75 3.62
C HIS A 597 -17.56 -15.33 5.03
N ILE A 598 -16.59 -16.23 5.25
CA ILE A 598 -16.24 -16.73 6.58
C ILE A 598 -15.95 -15.57 7.54
N GLY A 599 -15.02 -14.67 7.19
CA GLY A 599 -14.66 -13.53 8.04
C GLY A 599 -15.83 -12.58 8.30
N ARG A 600 -16.78 -12.45 7.36
CA ARG A 600 -18.01 -11.70 7.55
C ARG A 600 -18.92 -12.35 8.61
N VAL A 601 -19.16 -13.66 8.49
CA VAL A 601 -20.01 -14.41 9.44
C VAL A 601 -19.43 -14.35 10.86
N GLU A 602 -18.13 -14.54 10.99
CA GLU A 602 -17.43 -14.41 12.28
C GLU A 602 -17.57 -13.01 12.88
N MET A 603 -17.49 -11.97 12.05
CA MET A 603 -17.70 -10.58 12.49
C MET A 603 -19.15 -10.31 12.89
N LEU A 604 -20.13 -10.92 12.20
CA LEU A 604 -21.54 -10.83 12.62
C LEU A 604 -21.76 -11.47 14.00
N MET A 605 -21.16 -12.63 14.25
CA MET A 605 -21.19 -13.25 15.57
C MET A 605 -20.49 -12.36 16.62
N GLU A 606 -19.35 -11.73 16.30
CA GLU A 606 -18.67 -10.78 17.21
C GLU A 606 -19.57 -9.59 17.58
N ALA A 607 -20.39 -9.09 16.65
CA ALA A 607 -21.29 -7.96 16.89
C ALA A 607 -22.37 -8.29 17.95
N HIS A 608 -22.70 -9.56 18.11
CA HIS A 608 -23.72 -10.06 19.03
C HIS A 608 -23.15 -10.81 20.24
N LEU A 609 -21.88 -10.59 20.57
CA LEU A 609 -21.26 -11.23 21.75
C LEU A 609 -22.13 -11.02 23.00
N PRO A 610 -22.35 -12.07 23.82
CA PRO A 610 -23.14 -12.00 25.04
C PRO A 610 -22.46 -11.10 26.10
N GLU A 611 -23.27 -10.58 27.01
CA GLU A 611 -22.76 -9.90 28.21
C GLU A 611 -22.06 -10.89 29.14
N ARG A 612 -21.21 -10.40 30.03
CA ARG A 612 -20.35 -11.25 30.87
C ARG A 612 -21.11 -12.18 31.83
N ASP A 613 -22.33 -11.78 32.17
CA ASP A 613 -23.30 -12.49 33.06
C ASP A 613 -24.33 -13.32 32.29
N ALA A 614 -24.20 -13.38 30.96
CA ALA A 614 -25.10 -14.17 30.13
C ALA A 614 -24.93 -15.66 30.38
N THR A 615 -25.99 -16.44 30.14
CA THR A 615 -25.96 -17.90 30.26
C THR A 615 -24.99 -18.50 29.26
N PRO A 616 -24.01 -19.30 29.69
CA PRO A 616 -23.07 -20.00 28.79
C PRO A 616 -23.79 -20.94 27.82
N VAL A 617 -23.26 -21.07 26.59
CA VAL A 617 -23.74 -21.98 25.56
C VAL A 617 -22.76 -23.16 25.40
N PRO A 618 -22.98 -24.32 26.07
CA PRO A 618 -22.00 -25.41 26.08
C PRO A 618 -21.70 -25.98 24.71
N ALA A 619 -22.69 -26.00 23.79
CA ALA A 619 -22.51 -26.45 22.41
C ALA A 619 -21.48 -25.58 21.65
N ALA A 620 -21.38 -24.29 21.97
CA ALA A 620 -20.40 -23.38 21.37
C ALA A 620 -18.95 -23.79 21.67
N ALA A 621 -18.67 -24.41 22.83
CA ALA A 621 -17.33 -24.91 23.16
C ALA A 621 -16.89 -26.04 22.21
N ARG A 622 -17.82 -26.98 21.92
CA ARG A 622 -17.55 -28.08 20.98
C ARG A 622 -17.32 -27.54 19.57
N LEU A 623 -18.16 -26.61 19.13
CA LEU A 623 -18.01 -25.95 17.81
C LEU A 623 -16.71 -25.17 17.70
N ALA A 624 -16.34 -24.37 18.69
CA ALA A 624 -15.07 -23.61 18.68
C ALA A 624 -13.85 -24.52 18.56
N LYS A 625 -13.87 -25.67 19.23
CA LYS A 625 -12.82 -26.69 19.13
C LYS A 625 -12.81 -27.34 17.75
N ALA A 626 -13.98 -27.77 17.26
CA ALA A 626 -14.14 -28.40 15.95
C ALA A 626 -13.69 -27.46 14.82
N LEU A 627 -14.10 -26.19 14.85
CA LEU A 627 -13.70 -25.19 13.85
C LEU A 627 -12.19 -24.98 13.84
N ARG A 628 -11.55 -24.83 15.00
CA ARG A 628 -10.09 -24.66 15.09
C ARG A 628 -9.36 -25.85 14.49
N THR A 629 -9.72 -27.06 14.88
CA THR A 629 -9.11 -28.29 14.35
C THR A 629 -9.35 -28.45 12.85
N ALA A 630 -10.61 -28.27 12.40
CA ALA A 630 -10.96 -28.41 10.99
C ALA A 630 -10.23 -27.38 10.11
N THR A 631 -10.07 -26.12 10.58
CA THR A 631 -9.33 -25.09 9.82
C THR A 631 -7.82 -25.34 9.83
N GLU A 632 -7.23 -25.93 10.89
CA GLU A 632 -5.83 -26.38 10.91
C GLU A 632 -5.59 -27.50 9.88
N ASP A 633 -6.48 -28.49 9.84
CA ASP A 633 -6.42 -29.59 8.87
C ASP A 633 -6.72 -29.11 7.46
N GLY A 634 -7.71 -28.23 7.29
CA GLY A 634 -8.03 -27.57 6.03
C GLY A 634 -6.87 -26.76 5.47
N ALA A 635 -6.20 -25.96 6.31
CA ALA A 635 -5.02 -25.21 5.90
C ALA A 635 -3.87 -26.14 5.47
N ARG A 636 -3.71 -27.29 6.13
CA ARG A 636 -2.76 -28.32 5.71
C ARG A 636 -3.15 -28.91 4.35
N ALA A 637 -4.42 -29.27 4.17
CA ALA A 637 -4.95 -29.78 2.91
C ALA A 637 -4.73 -28.80 1.74
N VAL A 638 -5.00 -27.49 1.94
CA VAL A 638 -4.75 -26.44 0.94
C VAL A 638 -3.27 -26.38 0.53
N ARG A 639 -2.34 -26.45 1.49
CA ARG A 639 -0.89 -26.48 1.18
C ARG A 639 -0.47 -27.71 0.42
N GLU A 640 -1.07 -28.86 0.71
CA GLU A 640 -0.82 -30.14 0.06
C GLU A 640 -1.62 -30.34 -1.23
N ARG A 641 -2.36 -29.34 -1.70
CA ARG A 641 -3.21 -29.39 -2.89
C ARG A 641 -4.33 -30.42 -2.79
N ARG A 642 -4.85 -30.66 -1.61
CA ARG A 642 -6.04 -31.48 -1.34
C ARG A 642 -7.22 -30.56 -1.05
N VAL A 643 -8.43 -31.05 -1.32
CA VAL A 643 -9.68 -30.36 -0.97
C VAL A 643 -9.91 -30.48 0.54
N PRO A 644 -10.15 -29.37 1.27
CA PRO A 644 -10.49 -29.42 2.69
C PRO A 644 -11.80 -30.15 2.94
N ARG A 645 -11.99 -30.69 4.16
CA ARG A 645 -13.21 -31.36 4.60
C ARG A 645 -13.63 -30.81 5.95
N TRP A 646 -14.93 -30.63 6.14
CA TRP A 646 -15.50 -29.93 7.31
C TRP A 646 -16.40 -30.81 8.19
N GLN A 647 -16.19 -32.13 8.15
CA GLN A 647 -17.05 -33.10 8.83
C GLN A 647 -17.16 -32.83 10.35
N ALA A 648 -16.06 -32.48 11.02
CA ALA A 648 -16.08 -32.18 12.43
C ALA A 648 -16.96 -30.97 12.79
N VAL A 649 -17.05 -29.98 11.87
CA VAL A 649 -17.92 -28.81 12.06
C VAL A 649 -19.37 -29.20 11.83
N ARG A 650 -19.69 -30.05 10.83
CA ARG A 650 -21.04 -30.58 10.59
C ARG A 650 -21.54 -31.37 11.80
N ASP A 651 -20.70 -32.27 12.33
CA ASP A 651 -21.05 -33.11 13.48
C ASP A 651 -21.33 -32.25 14.73
N ALA A 652 -20.49 -31.20 14.96
CA ALA A 652 -20.71 -30.27 16.08
C ALA A 652 -22.01 -29.45 15.95
N LEU A 653 -22.53 -29.26 14.74
CA LEU A 653 -23.80 -28.58 14.46
C LEU A 653 -25.01 -29.52 14.49
N ALA A 654 -24.85 -30.77 14.07
CA ALA A 654 -25.95 -31.75 14.03
C ALA A 654 -26.51 -32.06 15.41
N ASP A 655 -25.64 -32.04 16.43
CA ASP A 655 -26.00 -32.34 17.84
C ASP A 655 -26.44 -31.11 18.64
N TRP A 656 -26.85 -30.03 17.97
CA TRP A 656 -27.13 -28.76 18.61
C TRP A 656 -28.65 -28.46 18.68
N ASP A 657 -29.25 -28.59 19.88
CA ASP A 657 -30.70 -28.44 20.09
C ASP A 657 -31.11 -27.14 20.81
N GLY A 658 -30.18 -26.17 21.01
CA GLY A 658 -30.47 -24.98 21.84
C GLY A 658 -31.48 -24.00 21.22
N GLU A 659 -32.42 -23.51 22.02
CA GLU A 659 -33.50 -22.57 21.62
C GLU A 659 -33.32 -21.14 22.19
N GLY A 660 -32.41 -20.92 23.12
CA GLY A 660 -32.17 -19.62 23.75
C GLY A 660 -31.69 -18.52 22.80
N VAL A 661 -31.86 -17.24 23.14
CA VAL A 661 -31.46 -16.14 22.24
C VAL A 661 -29.96 -16.14 21.89
N PRO A 662 -29.01 -16.34 22.82
CA PRO A 662 -27.60 -16.45 22.45
C PRO A 662 -27.35 -17.67 21.59
N ASP A 663 -27.98 -18.79 21.85
CA ASP A 663 -27.93 -20.05 21.13
C ASP A 663 -28.32 -19.91 19.66
N ARG A 664 -29.46 -19.26 19.38
CA ARG A 664 -29.94 -19.07 18.00
C ARG A 664 -28.97 -18.26 17.15
N VAL A 665 -28.34 -17.22 17.71
CA VAL A 665 -27.36 -16.39 16.98
C VAL A 665 -26.16 -17.21 16.60
N VAL A 666 -25.61 -17.98 17.56
CA VAL A 666 -24.41 -18.80 17.30
C VAL A 666 -24.74 -19.94 16.33
N ARG A 667 -25.86 -20.63 16.54
CA ARG A 667 -26.29 -21.74 15.67
C ARG A 667 -26.51 -21.30 14.23
N ARG A 668 -27.20 -20.13 14.04
CA ARG A 668 -27.40 -19.58 12.70
C ARG A 668 -26.07 -19.12 12.08
N GLY A 669 -25.24 -18.43 12.85
CA GLY A 669 -23.91 -18.03 12.39
C GLY A 669 -23.04 -19.23 12.04
N ALA A 670 -23.12 -20.30 12.83
CA ALA A 670 -22.38 -21.54 12.56
C ALA A 670 -22.86 -22.26 11.28
N GLY A 671 -24.15 -22.22 10.98
CA GLY A 671 -24.70 -22.74 9.70
C GLY A 671 -24.14 -21.98 8.51
N LEU A 672 -24.19 -20.65 8.52
CA LEU A 672 -23.61 -19.79 7.49
C LEU A 672 -22.08 -19.96 7.38
N LEU A 673 -21.41 -20.20 8.51
CA LEU A 673 -19.96 -20.48 8.52
C LEU A 673 -19.63 -21.80 7.83
N LEU A 674 -20.45 -22.85 8.09
CA LEU A 674 -20.28 -24.14 7.42
C LEU A 674 -20.50 -24.04 5.92
N GLU A 675 -21.56 -23.33 5.48
CA GLU A 675 -21.84 -23.07 4.06
C GLU A 675 -20.63 -22.38 3.40
N ALA A 676 -20.10 -21.33 3.99
CA ALA A 676 -18.92 -20.64 3.46
C ALA A 676 -17.63 -21.49 3.46
N LEU A 677 -17.50 -22.44 4.39
CA LEU A 677 -16.41 -23.43 4.38
C LEU A 677 -16.59 -24.46 3.26
N GLU A 678 -17.82 -24.84 2.94
CA GLU A 678 -18.15 -25.72 1.82
C GLU A 678 -17.90 -25.02 0.49
N ASP A 679 -18.28 -23.75 0.34
CA ASP A 679 -17.93 -22.91 -0.82
C ASP A 679 -16.42 -22.88 -1.06
N LEU A 680 -15.61 -22.83 -0.01
CA LEU A 680 -14.15 -22.91 -0.13
C LEU A 680 -13.69 -24.26 -0.67
N SER A 681 -14.32 -25.34 -0.26
CA SER A 681 -14.01 -26.69 -0.77
C SER A 681 -14.35 -26.81 -2.23
N ASP A 682 -15.52 -26.33 -2.64
CA ASP A 682 -15.98 -26.33 -4.04
C ASP A 682 -15.07 -25.48 -4.93
N ALA A 683 -14.68 -24.29 -4.46
CA ALA A 683 -13.71 -23.43 -5.16
C ALA A 683 -12.36 -24.12 -5.41
N LEU A 684 -11.93 -24.98 -4.48
CA LEU A 684 -10.65 -25.69 -4.58
C LEU A 684 -10.76 -27.03 -5.33
N ASP A 685 -11.93 -27.62 -5.41
CA ASP A 685 -12.17 -28.85 -6.16
C ASP A 685 -12.18 -28.59 -7.67
N THR A 686 -12.65 -27.44 -8.13
CA THR A 686 -12.61 -27.02 -9.53
C THR A 686 -11.20 -26.83 -10.09
N ASP A 687 -10.18 -26.79 -9.24
CA ASP A 687 -8.76 -26.64 -9.62
C ASP A 687 -8.10 -27.99 -9.94
N VAL A 688 -8.84 -28.90 -10.61
CA VAL A 688 -8.31 -30.20 -11.08
C VAL A 688 -7.12 -29.93 -12.01
N PRO A 689 -5.94 -30.56 -11.79
CA PRO A 689 -4.83 -30.41 -12.72
C PRO A 689 -5.28 -30.86 -14.09
N PRO A 690 -4.94 -30.12 -15.18
CA PRO A 690 -5.31 -30.57 -16.53
C PRO A 690 -4.85 -32.01 -16.72
N ILE A 691 -5.78 -32.86 -17.13
CA ILE A 691 -5.50 -34.25 -17.47
C ILE A 691 -4.29 -34.19 -18.39
N THR A 692 -3.13 -34.66 -17.93
CA THR A 692 -2.03 -34.94 -18.83
C THR A 692 -2.52 -36.03 -19.72
N LEU A 693 -2.98 -35.68 -20.93
CA LEU A 693 -3.09 -36.63 -22.01
C LEU A 693 -1.74 -37.33 -22.04
N LYS A 694 -1.70 -38.60 -21.63
CA LYS A 694 -0.56 -39.45 -21.87
C LYS A 694 -0.23 -39.28 -23.35
N PRO A 695 1.00 -38.99 -23.74
CA PRO A 695 1.36 -39.05 -25.14
C PRO A 695 0.95 -40.44 -25.63
N ASP A 696 0.18 -40.46 -26.71
CA ASP A 696 -0.23 -41.71 -27.36
C ASP A 696 0.98 -42.62 -27.45
N ALA A 697 0.83 -43.85 -26.97
CA ALA A 697 1.87 -44.86 -27.11
C ALA A 697 2.23 -44.95 -28.60
N PRO A 698 3.52 -45.09 -28.95
CA PRO A 698 3.92 -45.17 -30.35
C PRO A 698 3.18 -46.35 -31.00
N HIS A 699 2.41 -46.07 -32.07
CA HIS A 699 1.76 -47.06 -32.88
C HIS A 699 2.81 -48.08 -33.32
N THR A 700 2.60 -49.33 -32.93
CA THR A 700 3.29 -50.46 -33.49
C THR A 700 2.87 -50.65 -34.97
N PRO A 701 3.78 -51.00 -35.91
CA PRO A 701 3.53 -50.98 -37.34
C PRO A 701 2.65 -52.12 -37.90
N ASP A 702 1.88 -52.84 -37.07
CA ASP A 702 1.16 -54.11 -37.47
C ASP A 702 -0.38 -54.04 -37.42
N ASP A 703 -0.98 -52.81 -37.47
CA ASP A 703 -2.41 -52.73 -37.70
C ASP A 703 -2.74 -52.66 -39.21
N PRO A 704 -3.58 -53.53 -39.75
CA PRO A 704 -3.91 -53.55 -41.18
C PRO A 704 -4.73 -52.32 -41.57
N LYS A 705 -4.27 -51.62 -42.64
CA LYS A 705 -4.97 -50.52 -43.28
C LYS A 705 -6.42 -50.87 -43.58
N PRO A 706 -7.39 -50.00 -43.25
CA PRO A 706 -8.75 -50.16 -43.78
C PRO A 706 -8.76 -49.92 -45.28
N ASP A 707 -9.39 -50.89 -45.98
CA ASP A 707 -9.54 -51.06 -47.41
C ASP A 707 -10.25 -49.82 -48.03
N ASP A 708 -9.61 -49.22 -49.03
CA ASP A 708 -10.16 -48.21 -49.92
C ASP A 708 -11.21 -48.86 -50.86
N ARG A 709 -12.47 -48.92 -50.43
CA ARG A 709 -13.58 -49.19 -51.36
C ARG A 709 -14.49 -47.94 -51.40
N ARG A 710 -14.39 -47.24 -52.53
CA ARG A 710 -15.47 -46.37 -53.03
C ARG A 710 -16.73 -47.25 -53.30
N PRO A 711 -17.89 -46.77 -52.87
CA PRO A 711 -19.13 -47.19 -53.55
C PRO A 711 -19.60 -46.10 -54.49
N ASP A 712 -19.86 -46.54 -55.72
CA ASP A 712 -20.56 -45.83 -56.77
C ASP A 712 -21.97 -45.38 -56.37
N ASP A 713 -22.42 -44.25 -56.93
CA ASP A 713 -23.79 -43.73 -56.92
C ASP A 713 -24.88 -44.74 -57.36
N PRO A 714 -26.15 -44.59 -56.92
CA PRO A 714 -27.03 -43.67 -57.66
C PRO A 714 -28.07 -42.90 -56.82
N LYS A 715 -28.38 -41.70 -57.33
CA LYS A 715 -29.58 -40.94 -57.02
C LYS A 715 -30.87 -41.69 -57.24
N PRO A 716 -31.94 -41.40 -56.47
CA PRO A 716 -33.07 -40.71 -57.13
C PRO A 716 -33.79 -39.63 -56.29
N GLY A 717 -34.18 -38.60 -57.02
CA GLY A 717 -35.55 -38.07 -56.99
C GLY A 717 -35.97 -37.15 -55.87
N ALA A 718 -35.84 -35.85 -56.14
CA ALA A 718 -36.56 -34.80 -55.46
C ALA A 718 -38.03 -34.71 -55.90
N PRO A 719 -38.92 -34.10 -55.09
CA PRO A 719 -39.90 -33.18 -55.65
C PRO A 719 -39.79 -31.78 -55.14
N LYS A 720 -39.80 -30.82 -56.05
CA LYS A 720 -39.98 -29.39 -55.84
C LYS A 720 -41.41 -29.10 -55.40
N PRO A 721 -41.64 -28.17 -54.48
CA PRO A 721 -42.86 -27.40 -54.48
C PRO A 721 -42.60 -25.94 -54.89
N GLY A 722 -43.60 -25.47 -55.59
CA GLY A 722 -43.86 -24.26 -56.31
C GLY A 722 -43.52 -22.93 -55.70
N THR A 723 -43.23 -22.07 -56.63
CA THR A 723 -43.13 -20.64 -56.55
C THR A 723 -44.40 -19.96 -56.06
N SER A 724 -44.29 -19.21 -54.94
CA SER A 724 -45.23 -18.13 -54.66
C SER A 724 -44.42 -16.86 -54.41
N LYS A 725 -44.56 -15.90 -55.32
CA LYS A 725 -44.09 -14.53 -55.21
C LYS A 725 -44.96 -13.80 -54.19
N SER A 726 -44.38 -13.35 -53.08
CA SER A 726 -44.96 -12.25 -52.30
C SER A 726 -43.84 -11.33 -51.91
N GLY A 727 -44.00 -10.03 -52.27
CA GLY A 727 -43.05 -9.00 -52.02
C GLY A 727 -42.95 -8.70 -50.53
N ALA A 728 -41.75 -8.64 -50.04
CA ALA A 728 -41.47 -8.08 -48.74
C ALA A 728 -40.41 -6.98 -48.86
N GLN A 729 -40.80 -5.84 -48.40
CA GLN A 729 -40.04 -4.63 -48.24
C GLN A 729 -38.77 -4.90 -47.40
N LYS A 730 -37.64 -4.32 -47.86
CA LYS A 730 -36.42 -4.15 -47.08
C LYS A 730 -36.71 -3.34 -45.78
N PRO A 731 -36.23 -3.80 -44.65
CA PRO A 731 -36.14 -2.92 -43.51
C PRO A 731 -34.92 -2.00 -43.63
N ASP A 732 -35.19 -0.74 -43.41
CA ASP A 732 -34.28 0.40 -43.37
C ASP A 732 -33.32 0.25 -42.19
N ASP A 733 -32.01 0.17 -42.44
CA ASP A 733 -30.93 0.21 -41.45
C ASP A 733 -30.80 1.62 -40.90
N ARG A 734 -31.59 2.01 -39.91
CA ARG A 734 -31.33 3.18 -39.08
C ARG A 734 -30.64 2.78 -37.80
N LYS A 735 -29.33 3.00 -37.79
CA LYS A 735 -28.53 3.08 -36.53
C LYS A 735 -29.08 4.25 -35.69
N PRO A 736 -29.27 4.04 -34.36
CA PRO A 736 -29.51 5.14 -33.44
C PRO A 736 -28.25 5.96 -33.30
N GLY A 737 -28.31 7.23 -33.71
CA GLY A 737 -27.25 8.21 -33.51
C GLY A 737 -27.13 8.57 -32.03
N ALA A 738 -25.91 8.47 -31.49
CA ALA A 738 -25.57 9.02 -30.19
C ALA A 738 -25.70 10.54 -30.19
N PRO A 739 -26.25 11.15 -29.13
CA PRO A 739 -26.33 12.61 -29.07
C PRO A 739 -24.96 13.20 -28.81
N LYS A 740 -24.51 14.11 -29.68
CA LYS A 740 -23.35 14.99 -29.44
C LYS A 740 -23.71 15.98 -28.32
N PRO A 741 -22.82 16.22 -27.35
CA PRO A 741 -23.00 17.30 -26.40
C PRO A 741 -22.81 18.64 -27.11
N GLY A 742 -23.85 19.44 -27.15
CA GLY A 742 -23.83 20.82 -27.65
C GLY A 742 -22.96 21.68 -26.72
N ALA A 743 -22.01 22.38 -27.32
CA ALA A 743 -21.23 23.40 -26.67
C ALA A 743 -22.10 24.63 -26.39
N LEU A 744 -22.52 24.81 -25.16
CA LEU A 744 -23.07 26.08 -24.66
C LEU A 744 -21.88 26.96 -24.26
N LYS A 745 -21.65 28.01 -25.02
CA LYS A 745 -20.84 29.18 -24.62
C LYS A 745 -21.53 29.89 -23.46
N PRO A 746 -20.91 30.16 -22.34
CA PRO A 746 -21.45 31.08 -21.35
C PRO A 746 -21.23 32.52 -21.83
N GLY A 747 -22.30 33.24 -22.09
CA GLY A 747 -22.29 34.68 -22.21
C GLY A 747 -22.02 35.30 -20.85
N ALA A 748 -20.99 36.15 -20.76
CA ALA A 748 -20.68 36.94 -19.60
C ALA A 748 -21.70 38.08 -19.41
N PRO A 749 -22.30 38.29 -18.24
CA PRO A 749 -22.91 39.55 -17.88
C PRO A 749 -21.85 40.46 -17.26
N LYS A 750 -21.74 41.69 -17.80
CA LYS A 750 -21.02 42.79 -17.17
C LYS A 750 -21.72 43.21 -15.87
N PRO A 751 -21.03 43.35 -14.74
CA PRO A 751 -21.59 44.04 -13.59
C PRO A 751 -21.32 45.55 -13.73
N GLY A 752 -22.36 46.34 -13.66
CA GLY A 752 -22.29 47.78 -13.41
C GLY A 752 -21.89 48.04 -11.97
N ALA A 753 -20.89 48.87 -11.78
CA ALA A 753 -20.44 49.33 -10.47
C ALA A 753 -21.33 50.47 -9.95
N PRO A 754 -21.70 50.48 -8.67
CA PRO A 754 -21.92 51.73 -7.93
C PRO A 754 -20.70 52.03 -7.04
N LYS A 755 -20.23 53.26 -7.11
CA LYS A 755 -19.22 53.84 -6.20
C LYS A 755 -19.80 53.97 -4.79
N PRO A 756 -19.07 53.61 -3.74
CA PRO A 756 -19.33 54.09 -2.38
C PRO A 756 -18.52 55.33 -2.10
N GLY A 757 -19.18 56.27 -1.46
CA GLY A 757 -18.57 57.53 -0.95
C GLY A 757 -17.57 57.26 0.17
N ALA A 758 -16.57 58.10 0.18
CA ALA A 758 -15.54 58.18 1.20
C ALA A 758 -16.12 58.63 2.54
N GLN A 759 -15.98 57.82 3.59
CA GLN A 759 -15.94 58.29 4.99
C GLN A 759 -14.56 57.98 5.58
N LYS A 760 -13.94 59.07 6.13
CA LYS A 760 -12.71 59.06 6.88
C LYS A 760 -12.87 58.24 8.19
N PRO A 761 -11.92 57.44 8.60
CA PRO A 761 -11.91 56.94 9.97
C PRO A 761 -11.24 57.97 10.92
N GLU A 762 -11.91 58.24 12.01
CA GLU A 762 -11.36 58.91 13.19
C GLU A 762 -10.38 57.97 13.89
N GLY A 763 -9.28 58.56 14.41
CA GLY A 763 -8.19 57.88 15.11
C GLY A 763 -8.56 57.46 16.53
N PRO A 764 -7.82 56.48 17.11
CA PRO A 764 -8.06 56.02 18.46
C PRO A 764 -7.50 56.97 19.52
N PRO A 765 -8.11 57.06 20.73
CA PRO A 765 -7.59 57.82 21.85
C PRO A 765 -6.44 57.07 22.54
N GLY A 766 -5.44 57.82 23.01
CA GLY A 766 -4.28 57.35 23.73
C GLY A 766 -4.53 56.89 25.17
N PRO A 767 -3.54 56.29 25.83
CA PRO A 767 -3.69 55.65 27.12
C PRO A 767 -3.49 56.60 28.28
N GLU A 768 -4.36 56.55 29.28
CA GLU A 768 -4.05 57.01 30.65
C GLU A 768 -4.70 56.12 31.70
N ASP A 769 -3.83 55.63 32.58
CA ASP A 769 -4.01 55.27 33.98
C ASP A 769 -5.26 54.54 34.49
N ARG A 770 -5.02 53.36 35.07
CA ARG A 770 -5.17 53.12 36.51
C ARG A 770 -4.65 51.74 36.96
N ALA A 771 -3.71 51.88 37.87
CA ALA A 771 -3.27 50.84 38.78
C ALA A 771 -4.34 50.52 39.82
N ALA A 772 -4.22 49.32 40.46
CA ALA A 772 -4.84 48.87 41.70
C ALA A 772 -6.26 48.22 41.57
N GLN A 773 -6.36 46.95 41.51
CA GLN A 773 -6.76 46.03 42.58
C GLN A 773 -6.53 44.61 42.15
#